data_fafbb4f06a68ff4d1468e4dd13b12e85
#
_entry.id   fafbb4f06a68ff4d1468e4dd13b12e85
#
_cell.length_a   1.000
_cell.length_b   1.000
_cell.length_c   1.000
_cell.angle_alpha   90.00
_cell.angle_beta   90.00
_cell.angle_gamma   90.00
#
_symmetry.space_group_name_H-M   'P 1'
#
loop_
_entity.id
_entity.type
_entity.pdbx_description
1 polymer ?
#
loop_
_entity_poly.entity_id
_entity_poly.type
_entity_poly.pdbx_seq_one_letter_code
_entity_poly.pdbx_strand_id
1 'polypeptide(L)'
;MVYLLRLSSSCLFFISILARILPVAAETTSPVITIDRNRVNLLNQLDQTVSNSAKDLTTTSISHSNFIVDENWQYLQPSEEFTVRENDQSHYFFGQLDSELNIQSQDDGKNITSEPTEIPNNSNAPPRTPGLRLSPSLNEGSMIDRIFIHLLNPHNDPTKNQEYQRQIAETFQIRAGANFSSLFADLSLRQVQNLPFVKSAEYSLYGFDSSGEVILALLVTLQDEVTKTPIKSKGILVNGDFSQFPTLYESDRSLVKLILNGGVGVFSDTNPWFDSSQDFVAPDYQPHGTVTWPEFFIEPGIGGITQIGKSPIYTYGAVSYTESTTLAPDIFTSDTRFYGDIEQLYGGFLIAKKDFPVFFNFSIGRQKFQLNRNFLFAQVLGSANALERGSTFLNARKAYDNAILGNLRIGNFLLQGFYLDPDELPISDTNSRFLGINARYNDNKNLELALSYITVPESDGIYVLPNGQQESKQGLQVINPRIRLNNLFDVEGLWLESEYAYEWNRNFSMNAQAGYIWLGYSFLNTAWRPSFSYRFAGFSGDDPHTKSYERFDPLRGGGFGDWLQGVNLSKIYTNSNVLSHRLEFKVNPSNRLLLSLDYFYLFTDQLNNLGGVPALSNLESRSIGQELLLTTRWSISSSLVFVGVAGLTFPNDAINLAVTGNTNPWLTLQMSLFLGF
;
A
#
# COMPACT_ATOMS: atom_id res chain seq x y z
N MET A 1 -15.42 35.98 -1.35
CA MET A 1 -14.23 36.60 -0.71
C MET A 1 -13.99 36.18 0.74
N VAL A 2 -14.76 35.24 1.29
CA VAL A 2 -14.59 34.70 2.66
C VAL A 2 -13.99 33.27 2.63
N TYR A 3 -13.91 32.61 1.48
CA TYR A 3 -13.33 31.27 1.30
C TYR A 3 -11.81 31.24 1.10
N LEU A 4 -11.17 32.39 0.90
CA LEU A 4 -9.72 32.50 0.64
C LEU A 4 -8.85 32.70 1.89
N LEU A 5 -9.44 32.87 3.07
CA LEU A 5 -8.70 33.23 4.29
C LEU A 5 -8.45 32.07 5.27
N ARG A 6 -8.87 30.82 4.96
CA ARG A 6 -8.58 29.64 5.78
C ARG A 6 -7.58 28.62 5.18
N LEU A 7 -7.05 28.92 3.99
CA LEU A 7 -5.98 28.13 3.34
C LEU A 7 -4.56 28.51 3.82
N SER A 8 -4.43 29.43 4.80
CA SER A 8 -3.15 30.10 5.05
C SER A 8 -2.11 29.32 5.85
N SER A 9 -2.48 28.37 6.69
CA SER A 9 -1.50 27.66 7.53
C SER A 9 -0.78 26.53 6.80
N SER A 10 -1.50 25.74 6.04
CA SER A 10 -0.90 24.62 5.27
C SER A 10 -0.07 25.13 4.09
N CYS A 11 -0.52 26.20 3.41
CA CYS A 11 0.28 26.86 2.38
C CYS A 11 1.53 27.56 2.96
N LEU A 12 1.46 28.13 4.15
CA LEU A 12 2.60 28.76 4.82
C LEU A 12 3.67 27.75 5.24
N PHE A 13 3.28 26.53 5.62
CA PHE A 13 4.23 25.48 5.92
C PHE A 13 5.02 25.07 4.65
N PHE A 14 4.33 24.82 3.53
CA PHE A 14 4.99 24.53 2.25
C PHE A 14 5.81 25.70 1.72
N ILE A 15 5.38 26.94 1.91
CA ILE A 15 6.15 28.13 1.56
C ILE A 15 7.39 28.26 2.46
N SER A 16 7.31 27.90 3.75
CA SER A 16 8.47 27.89 4.65
C SER A 16 9.50 26.82 4.30
N ILE A 17 9.04 25.64 3.82
CA ILE A 17 9.92 24.59 3.29
C ILE A 17 10.56 25.03 1.96
N LEU A 18 9.79 25.60 1.04
CA LEU A 18 10.32 26.17 -0.22
C LEU A 18 11.33 27.31 0.03
N ALA A 19 11.09 28.17 1.00
CA ALA A 19 12.01 29.24 1.38
C ALA A 19 13.32 28.71 2.04
N ARG A 20 13.31 27.53 2.63
CA ARG A 20 14.51 26.85 3.16
C ARG A 20 15.32 26.14 2.06
N ILE A 21 14.70 25.79 0.93
CA ILE A 21 15.35 25.09 -0.20
C ILE A 21 16.06 26.08 -1.16
N LEU A 22 15.58 27.30 -1.30
CA LEU A 22 16.12 28.29 -2.25
C LEU A 22 17.52 28.86 -1.94
N PRO A 23 18.06 28.89 -0.70
CA PRO A 23 19.43 29.38 -0.44
C PRO A 23 20.56 28.43 -0.79
N VAL A 24 20.31 27.13 -1.02
CA VAL A 24 21.37 26.12 -1.20
C VAL A 24 22.00 26.14 -2.59
N ALA A 25 21.44 26.88 -3.54
CA ALA A 25 21.94 26.94 -4.92
C ALA A 25 22.97 28.06 -5.20
N ALA A 26 23.40 28.83 -4.20
CA ALA A 26 24.22 30.02 -4.43
C ALA A 26 25.31 30.27 -3.38
N GLU A 27 26.07 29.24 -2.95
CA GLU A 27 27.36 29.50 -2.27
C GLU A 27 28.37 28.38 -2.51
N THR A 28 29.23 28.60 -3.50
CA THR A 28 30.51 27.91 -3.67
C THR A 28 31.64 28.89 -3.29
N THR A 29 32.05 28.89 -2.03
CA THR A 29 33.41 29.29 -1.63
C THR A 29 33.69 28.72 -0.24
N SER A 30 34.72 27.85 -0.18
CA SER A 30 35.22 27.21 1.04
C SER A 30 35.95 28.21 1.96
N PRO A 31 35.80 28.11 3.27
CA PRO A 31 36.88 28.47 4.20
C PRO A 31 37.43 27.20 4.87
N VAL A 32 38.74 27.11 4.91
CA VAL A 32 39.55 26.12 5.65
C VAL A 32 39.36 26.35 7.15
N ILE A 33 38.79 25.37 7.86
CA ILE A 33 38.70 25.37 9.32
C ILE A 33 39.70 24.38 9.90
N THR A 34 40.58 24.88 10.73
CA THR A 34 41.59 24.11 11.48
C THR A 34 40.89 23.48 12.70
N ILE A 35 40.86 22.15 12.80
CA ILE A 35 40.27 21.41 13.93
C ILE A 35 41.27 21.31 15.09
N ASP A 36 40.81 21.72 16.31
CA ASP A 36 41.57 21.60 17.54
C ASP A 36 41.56 20.17 18.08
N ARG A 37 42.70 19.53 18.17
CA ARG A 37 42.95 18.15 18.63
C ARG A 37 42.52 17.85 20.08
N ASN A 38 42.10 18.82 20.87
CA ASN A 38 41.76 18.62 22.28
C ASN A 38 40.33 18.09 22.53
N ARG A 39 39.44 18.11 21.52
CA ARG A 39 38.08 17.57 21.68
C ARG A 39 37.99 16.05 21.51
N VAL A 40 38.93 15.44 20.77
CA VAL A 40 38.92 13.99 20.55
C VAL A 40 39.24 13.19 21.80
N ASN A 41 40.06 13.77 22.73
CA ASN A 41 40.42 13.09 23.97
C ASN A 41 39.31 13.06 25.03
N LEU A 42 38.32 13.93 24.94
CA LEU A 42 37.20 13.97 25.92
C LEU A 42 36.17 12.87 25.58
N LEU A 43 35.95 12.57 24.32
CA LEU A 43 35.02 11.52 23.86
C LEU A 43 35.58 10.12 24.23
N ASN A 44 36.87 9.90 24.07
CA ASN A 44 37.52 8.63 24.46
C ASN A 44 37.54 8.38 25.96
N GLN A 45 37.50 9.43 26.79
CA GLN A 45 37.38 9.27 28.25
C GLN A 45 35.95 8.95 28.70
N LEU A 46 34.95 9.43 28.02
CA LEU A 46 33.53 9.09 28.28
C LEU A 46 33.21 7.63 27.94
N ASP A 47 33.75 7.14 26.84
CA ASP A 47 33.56 5.75 26.39
C ASP A 47 34.21 4.75 27.39
N GLN A 48 35.39 5.06 27.93
CA GLN A 48 36.03 4.23 28.97
C GLN A 48 35.29 4.27 30.32
N THR A 49 34.57 5.33 30.65
CA THR A 49 33.81 5.46 31.91
C THR A 49 32.53 4.61 31.84
N VAL A 50 31.88 4.59 30.73
CA VAL A 50 30.67 3.77 30.48
C VAL A 50 31.02 2.28 30.43
N SER A 51 32.15 1.90 29.83
CA SER A 51 32.63 0.52 29.79
C SER A 51 33.03 -0.05 31.17
N ASN A 52 33.48 0.77 32.10
CA ASN A 52 33.87 0.33 33.44
C ASN A 52 32.68 0.21 34.42
N SER A 53 31.61 0.96 34.22
CA SER A 53 30.40 0.83 35.04
C SER A 53 29.56 -0.41 34.70
N ALA A 54 29.74 -0.98 33.49
CA ALA A 54 29.06 -2.20 33.05
C ALA A 54 29.69 -3.51 33.57
N LYS A 55 30.87 -3.46 34.22
CA LYS A 55 31.57 -4.65 34.67
C LYS A 55 31.17 -5.16 36.07
N ASP A 56 30.41 -4.39 36.83
CA ASP A 56 30.04 -4.73 38.24
C ASP A 56 28.62 -5.28 38.43
N LEU A 57 27.90 -5.58 37.33
CA LEU A 57 26.60 -6.28 37.41
C LEU A 57 26.76 -7.73 36.90
N THR A 58 26.91 -8.62 37.88
CA THR A 58 27.05 -10.07 37.72
C THR A 58 25.89 -10.71 37.02
N THR A 59 26.24 -11.46 35.95
CA THR A 59 25.63 -12.73 35.52
C THR A 59 24.13 -12.90 35.70
N THR A 60 23.37 -12.42 34.75
CA THR A 60 22.24 -13.11 34.23
C THR A 60 22.31 -12.96 32.72
N SER A 61 22.17 -14.07 32.02
CA SER A 61 22.28 -14.19 30.57
C SER A 61 21.50 -13.11 29.82
N ILE A 62 22.18 -12.09 29.36
CA ILE A 62 21.66 -11.18 28.35
C ILE A 62 22.12 -11.75 27.01
N SER A 63 21.22 -12.56 26.42
CA SER A 63 21.33 -12.89 25.03
C SER A 63 21.13 -11.62 24.20
N HIS A 64 22.12 -11.31 23.42
CA HIS A 64 22.17 -10.57 22.19
C HIS A 64 21.10 -9.55 21.83
N SER A 65 21.64 -8.39 21.60
CA SER A 65 21.20 -7.33 20.72
C SER A 65 20.00 -6.48 21.15
N ASN A 66 20.31 -5.42 21.87
CA ASN A 66 19.55 -4.19 21.76
C ASN A 66 19.91 -3.47 20.44
N PHE A 67 19.71 -4.14 19.30
CA PHE A 67 19.44 -3.44 18.08
C PHE A 67 17.94 -3.13 18.12
N ILE A 68 17.60 -1.95 18.53
CA ILE A 68 16.30 -1.37 18.19
C ILE A 68 16.36 -1.14 16.69
N VAL A 69 16.07 -2.19 15.93
CA VAL A 69 15.70 -2.05 14.53
C VAL A 69 14.36 -1.33 14.61
N ASP A 70 14.31 -0.07 14.16
CA ASP A 70 13.06 0.62 13.95
C ASP A 70 12.13 -0.35 13.19
N GLU A 71 10.92 -0.55 13.69
CA GLU A 71 9.94 -1.49 13.14
C GLU A 71 9.75 -1.35 11.62
N ASN A 72 10.07 -0.20 11.07
CA ASN A 72 10.02 0.10 9.65
C ASN A 72 11.17 -0.48 8.83
N TRP A 73 12.21 -1.00 9.47
CA TRP A 73 13.41 -1.50 8.79
C TRP A 73 13.25 -2.86 8.14
N GLN A 74 12.28 -3.62 8.60
CA GLN A 74 12.10 -4.99 8.18
C GLN A 74 11.42 -5.14 6.83
N TYR A 75 11.01 -4.04 6.21
CA TYR A 75 10.02 -4.10 5.15
C TYR A 75 10.53 -3.52 3.84
N LEU A 76 11.21 -4.34 3.14
CA LEU A 76 11.84 -4.03 1.87
C LEU A 76 11.14 -4.75 0.75
N GLN A 77 9.97 -4.25 0.37
CA GLN A 77 9.21 -4.88 -0.68
C GLN A 77 9.06 -3.98 -1.90
N PRO A 78 9.30 -4.51 -3.07
CA PRO A 78 8.54 -4.07 -4.21
C PRO A 78 7.16 -4.72 -4.06
N SER A 79 6.28 -3.92 -3.57
CA SER A 79 4.85 -4.07 -3.41
C SER A 79 4.14 -5.02 -4.35
N GLU A 80 3.10 -5.54 -3.84
CA GLU A 80 1.84 -5.84 -4.46
C GLU A 80 1.68 -7.14 -5.15
N GLU A 81 0.85 -7.84 -4.49
CA GLU A 81 0.26 -9.09 -4.87
C GLU A 81 -0.81 -8.90 -5.92
N PHE A 82 -0.77 -9.72 -6.94
CA PHE A 82 -1.78 -9.82 -7.95
C PHE A 82 -2.13 -11.27 -8.22
N THR A 83 -3.36 -11.60 -8.36
CA THR A 83 -3.82 -12.95 -8.67
C THR A 83 -4.97 -13.05 -9.65
N VAL A 84 -5.21 -14.22 -10.17
CA VAL A 84 -5.98 -14.43 -11.33
C VAL A 84 -6.76 -15.74 -11.41
N ARG A 85 -7.92 -15.72 -11.96
CA ARG A 85 -8.73 -16.88 -12.34
C ARG A 85 -8.63 -17.16 -13.85
N GLU A 86 -8.30 -18.37 -14.20
CA GLU A 86 -8.46 -18.87 -15.55
C GLU A 86 -9.86 -19.48 -15.74
N ASN A 87 -10.56 -19.06 -16.77
CA ASN A 87 -11.69 -19.78 -17.30
C ASN A 87 -11.48 -19.82 -18.81
N ASP A 88 -11.23 -21.02 -19.36
CA ASP A 88 -10.88 -21.25 -20.76
C ASP A 88 -11.84 -20.62 -21.80
N GLN A 89 -13.01 -20.18 -21.38
CA GLN A 89 -13.98 -19.48 -22.24
C GLN A 89 -13.79 -17.97 -22.29
N SER A 90 -12.93 -17.37 -21.44
CA SER A 90 -12.75 -15.92 -21.38
C SER A 90 -11.78 -15.37 -22.46
N HIS A 91 -10.93 -16.21 -23.04
CA HIS A 91 -9.96 -15.78 -24.04
C HIS A 91 -10.60 -15.20 -25.32
N TYR A 92 -11.77 -15.72 -25.73
CA TYR A 92 -12.48 -15.18 -26.88
C TYR A 92 -13.17 -13.84 -26.61
N PHE A 93 -13.56 -13.60 -25.37
CA PHE A 93 -14.31 -12.39 -25.01
C PHE A 93 -13.40 -11.17 -24.81
N PHE A 94 -12.17 -11.38 -24.31
CA PHE A 94 -11.22 -10.30 -24.08
C PHE A 94 -10.49 -9.83 -25.35
N GLY A 95 -10.31 -10.71 -26.33
CA GLY A 95 -9.82 -10.31 -27.65
C GLY A 95 -10.77 -9.30 -28.33
N GLN A 96 -12.07 -9.45 -28.13
CA GLN A 96 -13.06 -8.49 -28.62
C GLN A 96 -13.08 -7.17 -27.85
N LEU A 97 -12.86 -7.20 -26.53
CA LEU A 97 -12.77 -5.98 -25.72
C LEU A 97 -11.51 -5.16 -26.03
N ASP A 98 -10.36 -5.82 -26.22
CA ASP A 98 -9.13 -5.15 -26.64
C ASP A 98 -9.26 -4.58 -28.07
N SER A 99 -10.07 -5.22 -28.95
CA SER A 99 -10.36 -4.69 -30.27
C SER A 99 -11.36 -3.52 -30.24
N GLU A 100 -12.37 -3.55 -29.37
CA GLU A 100 -13.34 -2.45 -29.24
C GLU A 100 -12.73 -1.21 -28.57
N LEU A 101 -11.80 -1.38 -27.64
CA LEU A 101 -11.03 -0.26 -27.07
C LEU A 101 -9.96 0.28 -28.04
N ASN A 102 -9.53 -0.52 -29.04
CA ASN A 102 -8.60 -0.11 -30.08
C ASN A 102 -9.28 0.41 -31.40
N ILE A 103 -10.61 0.25 -31.57
CA ILE A 103 -11.34 0.64 -32.81
C ILE A 103 -11.57 2.16 -32.92
N GLN A 104 -10.93 3.00 -32.13
CA GLN A 104 -10.94 4.44 -32.42
C GLN A 104 -9.90 4.91 -33.43
N SER A 105 -9.25 4.00 -34.21
CA SER A 105 -8.28 4.40 -35.22
C SER A 105 -8.57 3.92 -36.64
N GLN A 106 -9.77 3.43 -36.97
CA GLN A 106 -10.16 3.23 -38.37
C GLN A 106 -11.57 3.76 -38.65
N ASP A 107 -11.56 4.76 -39.51
CA ASP A 107 -12.65 5.50 -40.09
C ASP A 107 -13.52 4.58 -40.93
N ASP A 108 -14.73 4.30 -40.48
CA ASP A 108 -15.86 3.99 -41.35
C ASP A 108 -17.19 4.27 -40.62
N GLY A 109 -17.85 5.31 -41.07
CA GLY A 109 -18.98 6.01 -40.49
C GLY A 109 -20.19 5.17 -40.10
N LYS A 110 -20.15 4.52 -38.95
CA LYS A 110 -21.34 4.18 -38.17
C LYS A 110 -21.00 4.35 -36.68
N ASN A 111 -21.45 5.46 -36.11
CA ASN A 111 -21.43 5.73 -34.67
C ASN A 111 -22.15 4.63 -33.90
N ILE A 112 -21.41 3.75 -33.25
CA ILE A 112 -21.87 2.97 -32.09
C ILE A 112 -20.83 3.19 -30.98
N THR A 113 -20.86 4.36 -30.39
CA THR A 113 -20.13 4.65 -29.13
C THR A 113 -21.06 4.33 -27.98
N SER A 114 -21.02 3.11 -27.47
CA SER A 114 -21.48 2.83 -26.12
C SER A 114 -20.33 3.17 -25.17
N GLU A 115 -20.29 4.41 -24.68
CA GLU A 115 -19.39 4.79 -23.60
C GLU A 115 -19.68 3.95 -22.34
N PRO A 116 -18.64 3.53 -21.55
CA PRO A 116 -18.85 2.89 -20.26
C PRO A 116 -19.68 3.83 -19.37
N THR A 117 -20.83 3.36 -18.91
CA THR A 117 -21.71 4.19 -18.09
C THR A 117 -21.49 3.89 -16.62
N GLU A 118 -21.19 4.91 -15.87
CA GLU A 118 -21.02 4.87 -14.41
C GLU A 118 -22.32 4.46 -13.71
N ILE A 119 -22.21 3.77 -12.57
CA ILE A 119 -23.36 3.58 -11.67
C ILE A 119 -23.97 4.95 -11.39
N PRO A 120 -25.30 5.10 -11.34
CA PRO A 120 -25.95 6.38 -11.21
C PRO A 120 -25.76 6.97 -9.79
N ASN A 121 -24.55 7.33 -9.48
CA ASN A 121 -24.15 8.31 -8.48
C ASN A 121 -23.84 9.65 -9.15
N ASN A 122 -24.38 9.89 -10.35
CA ASN A 122 -24.35 11.17 -11.06
C ASN A 122 -22.98 11.71 -11.49
N SER A 123 -22.03 10.91 -11.90
CA SER A 123 -20.81 11.46 -12.49
C SER A 123 -20.82 11.34 -14.02
N ASN A 124 -20.79 12.48 -14.71
CA ASN A 124 -20.56 12.58 -16.14
C ASN A 124 -19.07 12.68 -16.49
N ALA A 125 -18.17 12.37 -15.55
CA ALA A 125 -16.75 12.39 -15.80
C ALA A 125 -16.38 11.19 -16.68
N PRO A 126 -15.56 11.36 -17.73
CA PRO A 126 -15.06 10.23 -18.50
C PRO A 126 -14.35 9.26 -17.55
N PRO A 127 -14.55 7.94 -17.73
CA PRO A 127 -13.90 6.96 -16.90
C PRO A 127 -12.38 7.12 -17.01
N ARG A 128 -11.68 7.08 -15.87
CA ARG A 128 -10.24 6.84 -15.91
C ARG A 128 -10.06 5.55 -16.72
N THR A 129 -9.19 5.61 -17.69
CA THR A 129 -8.85 4.41 -18.44
C THR A 129 -8.38 3.35 -17.45
N PRO A 130 -8.96 2.15 -17.42
CA PRO A 130 -8.54 1.11 -16.51
C PRO A 130 -7.04 0.88 -16.68
N GLY A 131 -6.31 0.87 -15.58
CA GLY A 131 -4.89 0.58 -15.52
C GLY A 131 -4.60 -0.91 -15.74
N LEU A 132 -3.65 -1.42 -14.99
CA LEU A 132 -3.34 -2.85 -14.98
C LEU A 132 -4.53 -3.64 -14.42
N ARG A 133 -4.90 -4.75 -15.06
CA ARG A 133 -5.88 -5.69 -14.53
C ARG A 133 -5.34 -6.33 -13.26
N LEU A 134 -6.15 -6.25 -12.22
CA LEU A 134 -5.79 -6.73 -10.89
C LEU A 134 -6.55 -8.00 -10.55
N SER A 135 -6.03 -8.70 -9.55
CA SER A 135 -6.70 -9.87 -9.03
C SER A 135 -7.64 -9.57 -7.88
N PRO A 136 -8.82 -10.20 -7.87
CA PRO A 136 -9.73 -10.11 -6.75
C PRO A 136 -9.16 -10.59 -5.42
N SER A 137 -8.56 -11.77 -5.34
CA SER A 137 -8.17 -12.37 -4.05
C SER A 137 -6.96 -11.69 -3.38
N LEU A 138 -6.01 -11.13 -4.15
CA LEU A 138 -4.89 -10.38 -3.56
C LEU A 138 -5.20 -8.91 -3.30
N ASN A 139 -6.29 -8.40 -3.87
CA ASN A 139 -6.77 -7.06 -3.60
C ASN A 139 -7.95 -7.05 -2.63
N GLU A 140 -8.11 -8.12 -1.86
CA GLU A 140 -9.07 -8.18 -0.76
C GLU A 140 -8.77 -7.08 0.27
N GLY A 141 -9.76 -6.28 0.63
CA GLY A 141 -9.61 -5.13 1.51
C GLY A 141 -9.17 -3.83 0.84
N SER A 142 -8.74 -3.85 -0.43
CA SER A 142 -8.40 -2.64 -1.18
C SER A 142 -9.60 -1.73 -1.34
N MET A 143 -9.37 -0.43 -1.35
CA MET A 143 -10.44 0.55 -1.47
C MET A 143 -10.91 0.68 -2.90
N ILE A 144 -12.22 0.62 -3.11
CA ILE A 144 -12.84 0.81 -4.43
C ILE A 144 -12.92 2.32 -4.73
N ASP A 145 -12.09 2.81 -5.66
CA ASP A 145 -12.14 4.20 -6.11
C ASP A 145 -13.41 4.46 -6.92
N ARG A 146 -13.67 3.61 -7.93
CA ARG A 146 -14.82 3.74 -8.83
C ARG A 146 -15.41 2.39 -9.22
N ILE A 147 -16.69 2.44 -9.67
CA ILE A 147 -17.37 1.29 -10.25
C ILE A 147 -17.98 1.69 -11.59
N PHE A 148 -17.75 0.89 -12.62
CA PHE A 148 -18.34 1.03 -13.95
C PHE A 148 -19.27 -0.14 -14.25
N ILE A 149 -20.43 0.15 -14.85
CA ILE A 149 -21.32 -0.86 -15.43
C ILE A 149 -21.33 -0.66 -16.93
N HIS A 150 -20.78 -1.63 -17.63
CA HIS A 150 -20.72 -1.64 -19.09
C HIS A 150 -21.68 -2.68 -19.67
N LEU A 151 -22.61 -2.25 -20.51
CA LEU A 151 -23.49 -3.14 -21.27
C LEU A 151 -22.83 -3.49 -22.60
N LEU A 152 -22.43 -4.76 -22.77
CA LEU A 152 -21.69 -5.22 -23.96
C LEU A 152 -22.55 -5.20 -25.22
N ASN A 153 -23.88 -5.40 -25.10
CA ASN A 153 -24.85 -5.32 -26.16
C ASN A 153 -26.06 -4.50 -25.73
N PRO A 154 -25.93 -3.15 -25.66
CA PRO A 154 -27.01 -2.30 -25.18
C PRO A 154 -28.26 -2.44 -26.03
N HIS A 155 -29.41 -2.27 -25.39
CA HIS A 155 -30.70 -2.21 -26.10
C HIS A 155 -30.77 -0.94 -26.97
N ASN A 156 -31.52 -1.00 -28.09
CA ASN A 156 -31.68 0.15 -28.99
C ASN A 156 -32.38 1.36 -28.32
N ASP A 157 -33.14 1.13 -27.24
CA ASP A 157 -33.78 2.17 -26.45
C ASP A 157 -32.87 2.61 -25.30
N PRO A 158 -32.34 3.85 -25.29
CA PRO A 158 -31.46 4.36 -24.23
C PRO A 158 -32.12 4.38 -22.86
N THR A 159 -33.45 4.58 -22.79
CA THR A 159 -34.19 4.61 -21.53
C THR A 159 -34.18 3.24 -20.84
N LYS A 160 -34.32 2.16 -21.64
CA LYS A 160 -34.19 0.79 -21.11
C LYS A 160 -32.78 0.50 -20.63
N ASN A 161 -31.76 0.98 -21.32
CA ASN A 161 -30.37 0.80 -20.89
C ASN A 161 -30.12 1.47 -19.54
N GLN A 162 -30.62 2.69 -19.33
CA GLN A 162 -30.52 3.37 -18.05
C GLN A 162 -31.25 2.61 -16.94
N GLU A 163 -32.45 2.11 -17.23
CA GLU A 163 -33.20 1.33 -16.25
C GLU A 163 -32.51 0.00 -15.91
N TYR A 164 -31.95 -0.71 -16.89
CA TYR A 164 -31.20 -1.93 -16.67
C TYR A 164 -29.91 -1.66 -15.88
N GLN A 165 -29.18 -0.61 -16.19
CA GLN A 165 -28.00 -0.21 -15.42
C GLN A 165 -28.37 0.12 -13.96
N ARG A 166 -29.47 0.83 -13.73
CA ARG A 166 -29.97 1.12 -12.38
C ARG A 166 -30.29 -0.17 -11.61
N GLN A 167 -31.03 -1.12 -12.22
CA GLN A 167 -31.37 -2.39 -11.59
C GLN A 167 -30.12 -3.25 -11.33
N ILE A 168 -29.16 -3.26 -12.24
CA ILE A 168 -27.87 -3.92 -12.06
C ILE A 168 -27.12 -3.30 -10.89
N ALA A 169 -27.01 -1.96 -10.83
CA ALA A 169 -26.35 -1.25 -9.76
C ALA A 169 -26.97 -1.54 -8.38
N GLU A 170 -28.31 -1.51 -8.30
CA GLU A 170 -29.04 -1.83 -7.07
C GLU A 170 -28.84 -3.28 -6.62
N THR A 171 -28.72 -4.21 -7.59
CA THR A 171 -28.56 -5.64 -7.32
C THR A 171 -27.12 -5.98 -6.95
N PHE A 172 -26.13 -5.38 -7.60
CA PHE A 172 -24.70 -5.63 -7.34
C PHE A 172 -24.27 -5.17 -5.93
N GLN A 173 -24.90 -4.15 -5.38
CA GLN A 173 -24.75 -3.66 -4.01
C GLN A 173 -23.35 -3.19 -3.57
N ILE A 174 -22.30 -3.44 -4.33
CA ILE A 174 -20.98 -2.89 -4.09
C ILE A 174 -20.96 -1.41 -4.48
N ARG A 175 -20.19 -0.61 -3.76
CA ARG A 175 -20.16 0.85 -3.97
C ARG A 175 -18.72 1.36 -3.92
N ALA A 176 -18.40 2.41 -4.69
CA ALA A 176 -17.16 3.15 -4.57
C ALA A 176 -16.97 3.68 -3.15
N GLY A 177 -15.74 3.74 -2.66
CA GLY A 177 -15.38 4.10 -1.29
C GLY A 177 -15.54 2.97 -0.27
N ALA A 178 -16.07 1.79 -0.64
CA ALA A 178 -16.04 0.61 0.22
C ALA A 178 -14.73 -0.16 0.04
N ASN A 179 -14.34 -0.94 1.04
CA ASN A 179 -13.27 -1.92 0.85
C ASN A 179 -13.79 -3.06 -0.01
N PHE A 180 -12.99 -3.50 -0.95
CA PHE A 180 -13.31 -4.60 -1.84
C PHE A 180 -13.37 -5.92 -1.04
N SER A 181 -14.39 -6.72 -1.28
CA SER A 181 -14.49 -8.10 -0.84
C SER A 181 -14.88 -8.99 -2.01
N SER A 182 -14.00 -9.92 -2.36
CA SER A 182 -14.22 -10.86 -3.44
C SER A 182 -15.44 -11.76 -3.17
N LEU A 183 -15.64 -12.17 -1.93
CA LEU A 183 -16.80 -12.96 -1.52
C LEU A 183 -18.11 -12.21 -1.74
N PHE A 184 -18.16 -10.93 -1.35
CA PHE A 184 -19.37 -10.10 -1.54
C PHE A 184 -19.57 -9.75 -3.02
N ALA A 185 -18.48 -9.49 -3.76
CA ALA A 185 -18.53 -9.23 -5.20
C ALA A 185 -19.06 -10.44 -5.98
N ASP A 186 -18.56 -11.62 -5.70
CA ASP A 186 -18.98 -12.86 -6.36
C ASP A 186 -20.46 -13.20 -6.03
N LEU A 187 -20.87 -13.06 -4.76
CA LEU A 187 -22.28 -13.27 -4.38
C LEU A 187 -23.21 -12.25 -5.07
N SER A 188 -22.81 -10.97 -5.08
CA SER A 188 -23.57 -9.90 -5.72
C SER A 188 -23.63 -10.07 -7.24
N LEU A 189 -22.53 -10.49 -7.87
CA LEU A 189 -22.49 -10.80 -9.30
C LEU A 189 -23.50 -11.87 -9.69
N ARG A 190 -23.68 -12.92 -8.89
CA ARG A 190 -24.67 -13.96 -9.11
C ARG A 190 -26.09 -13.43 -9.03
N GLN A 191 -26.34 -12.51 -8.08
CA GLN A 191 -27.66 -11.87 -7.99
C GLN A 191 -27.94 -11.05 -9.25
N VAL A 192 -26.92 -10.41 -9.85
CA VAL A 192 -27.03 -9.74 -11.16
C VAL A 192 -27.31 -10.74 -12.27
N GLN A 193 -26.57 -11.85 -12.32
CA GLN A 193 -26.78 -12.91 -13.32
C GLN A 193 -28.19 -13.51 -13.25
N ASN A 194 -28.86 -13.43 -12.12
CA ASN A 194 -30.25 -13.89 -11.94
C ASN A 194 -31.31 -12.90 -12.42
N LEU A 195 -30.94 -11.67 -12.81
CA LEU A 195 -31.89 -10.72 -13.38
C LEU A 195 -32.43 -11.24 -14.72
N PRO A 196 -33.76 -11.07 -15.01
CA PRO A 196 -34.38 -11.65 -16.22
C PRO A 196 -33.74 -11.23 -17.53
N PHE A 197 -33.26 -10.00 -17.62
CA PHE A 197 -32.68 -9.38 -18.79
C PHE A 197 -31.16 -9.58 -18.92
N VAL A 198 -30.49 -10.24 -17.98
CA VAL A 198 -29.04 -10.48 -18.01
C VAL A 198 -28.76 -11.86 -18.58
N LYS A 199 -28.01 -11.94 -19.67
CA LYS A 199 -27.52 -13.22 -20.25
C LYS A 199 -26.30 -13.73 -19.48
N SER A 200 -25.31 -12.84 -19.30
CA SER A 200 -24.10 -13.10 -18.51
C SER A 200 -23.61 -11.81 -17.86
N ALA A 201 -22.89 -11.94 -16.77
CA ALA A 201 -22.22 -10.82 -16.12
C ALA A 201 -20.91 -11.31 -15.51
N GLU A 202 -19.89 -10.47 -15.58
CA GLU A 202 -18.59 -10.68 -14.94
C GLU A 202 -18.03 -9.36 -14.46
N TYR A 203 -17.07 -9.38 -13.52
CA TYR A 203 -16.36 -8.18 -13.11
C TYR A 203 -14.86 -8.35 -13.27
N SER A 204 -14.19 -7.22 -13.41
CA SER A 204 -12.73 -7.14 -13.36
C SER A 204 -12.30 -5.98 -12.47
N LEU A 205 -11.18 -6.15 -11.79
CA LEU A 205 -10.53 -5.09 -11.05
C LEU A 205 -9.39 -4.52 -11.87
N TYR A 206 -9.21 -3.21 -11.75
CA TYR A 206 -8.10 -2.50 -12.36
C TYR A 206 -7.47 -1.56 -11.33
N GLY A 207 -6.17 -1.31 -11.45
CA GLY A 207 -5.43 -0.34 -10.65
C GLY A 207 -4.36 0.34 -11.47
N PHE A 208 -3.94 1.52 -11.03
CA PHE A 208 -2.91 2.28 -11.75
C PHE A 208 -1.54 2.17 -11.10
N ASP A 209 -1.53 1.82 -9.82
CA ASP A 209 -0.33 1.82 -8.99
C ASP A 209 -0.54 0.94 -7.74
N SER A 210 0.41 1.01 -6.87
CA SER A 210 0.46 0.36 -5.56
C SER A 210 -0.40 1.03 -4.48
N SER A 211 -1.28 1.94 -4.82
CA SER A 211 -2.04 2.74 -3.86
C SER A 211 -3.05 1.96 -3.00
N GLY A 212 -3.29 0.69 -3.33
CA GLY A 212 -4.37 -0.08 -2.71
C GLY A 212 -5.77 0.42 -3.09
N GLU A 213 -5.89 1.27 -4.11
CA GLU A 213 -7.15 1.71 -4.69
C GLU A 213 -7.43 0.93 -5.97
N VAL A 214 -8.66 0.42 -6.10
CA VAL A 214 -9.07 -0.39 -7.25
C VAL A 214 -10.28 0.20 -7.94
N ILE A 215 -10.32 0.03 -9.27
CA ILE A 215 -11.48 0.31 -10.09
C ILE A 215 -12.17 -1.02 -10.38
N LEU A 216 -13.47 -1.10 -10.12
CA LEU A 216 -14.27 -2.28 -10.43
C LEU A 216 -15.09 -2.03 -11.68
N ALA A 217 -14.87 -2.82 -12.73
CA ALA A 217 -15.67 -2.81 -13.95
C ALA A 217 -16.58 -4.03 -13.99
N LEU A 218 -17.90 -3.81 -14.07
CA LEU A 218 -18.92 -4.85 -14.22
C LEU A 218 -19.36 -4.89 -15.70
N LEU A 219 -19.10 -6.00 -16.36
CA LEU A 219 -19.42 -6.24 -17.75
C LEU A 219 -20.70 -7.10 -17.86
N VAL A 220 -21.72 -6.62 -18.53
CA VAL A 220 -23.02 -7.28 -18.59
C VAL A 220 -23.48 -7.45 -20.04
N THR A 221 -23.79 -8.69 -20.42
CA THR A 221 -24.46 -9.01 -21.69
C THR A 221 -25.96 -9.12 -21.44
N LEU A 222 -26.74 -8.38 -22.19
CA LEU A 222 -28.19 -8.40 -22.11
C LEU A 222 -28.80 -9.54 -22.93
N GLN A 223 -30.04 -9.90 -22.62
CA GLN A 223 -30.92 -10.80 -23.39
C GLN A 223 -32.35 -10.29 -23.31
N ASP A 224 -33.25 -10.85 -24.13
CA ASP A 224 -34.69 -10.65 -23.92
C ASP A 224 -35.10 -11.17 -22.55
N GLU A 225 -36.04 -10.49 -21.90
CA GLU A 225 -36.48 -10.85 -20.55
C GLU A 225 -37.05 -12.28 -20.54
N VAL A 226 -36.42 -13.13 -19.70
CA VAL A 226 -36.83 -14.53 -19.54
C VAL A 226 -37.01 -14.84 -18.03
N THR A 227 -37.97 -15.71 -17.74
CA THR A 227 -38.11 -16.22 -16.37
C THR A 227 -36.93 -17.10 -16.04
N LYS A 228 -36.10 -16.65 -15.07
CA LYS A 228 -34.95 -17.43 -14.58
C LYS A 228 -35.39 -18.43 -13.52
N THR A 229 -34.90 -19.64 -13.68
CA THR A 229 -35.05 -20.69 -12.66
C THR A 229 -34.04 -20.40 -11.53
N PRO A 230 -34.43 -20.48 -10.25
CA PRO A 230 -33.49 -20.37 -9.15
C PRO A 230 -32.29 -21.31 -9.33
N ILE A 231 -31.09 -20.83 -9.04
CA ILE A 231 -29.87 -21.61 -9.13
C ILE A 231 -29.95 -22.75 -8.10
N LYS A 232 -29.91 -24.00 -8.55
CA LYS A 232 -29.69 -25.14 -7.65
C LYS A 232 -28.31 -25.00 -7.02
N SER A 233 -28.19 -25.37 -5.75
CA SER A 233 -26.90 -25.42 -5.05
C SER A 233 -25.87 -26.20 -5.87
N LYS A 234 -24.69 -25.65 -6.02
CA LYS A 234 -23.55 -26.26 -6.72
C LYS A 234 -22.25 -25.99 -5.97
N GLY A 235 -21.12 -26.52 -6.46
CA GLY A 235 -19.81 -26.39 -5.86
C GLY A 235 -19.16 -27.73 -5.69
N ILE A 236 -17.88 -27.76 -5.36
CA ILE A 236 -17.10 -28.98 -5.20
C ILE A 236 -17.72 -29.90 -4.12
N LEU A 237 -18.16 -29.35 -3.00
CA LEU A 237 -18.77 -30.12 -1.91
C LEU A 237 -20.12 -30.75 -2.29
N VAL A 238 -20.84 -30.19 -3.26
CA VAL A 238 -22.16 -30.67 -3.68
C VAL A 238 -22.06 -31.71 -4.78
N ASN A 239 -21.17 -31.47 -5.76
CA ASN A 239 -21.09 -32.27 -6.99
C ASN A 239 -19.81 -33.08 -7.12
N GLY A 240 -18.79 -32.85 -6.29
CA GLY A 240 -17.46 -33.42 -6.45
C GLY A 240 -16.72 -32.95 -7.72
N ASP A 241 -17.23 -31.92 -8.38
CA ASP A 241 -16.72 -31.40 -9.66
C ASP A 241 -15.66 -30.34 -9.42
N PHE A 242 -14.39 -30.70 -9.65
CA PHE A 242 -13.24 -29.78 -9.53
C PHE A 242 -13.19 -28.69 -10.60
N SER A 243 -13.99 -28.79 -11.67
CA SER A 243 -14.13 -27.69 -12.65
C SER A 243 -14.71 -26.42 -12.01
N GLN A 244 -15.33 -26.55 -10.84
CA GLN A 244 -15.89 -25.43 -10.06
C GLN A 244 -14.90 -24.81 -9.06
N PHE A 245 -13.65 -25.27 -9.05
CA PHE A 245 -12.60 -24.64 -8.22
C PHE A 245 -12.50 -23.12 -8.53
N PRO A 246 -12.38 -22.29 -7.49
CA PRO A 246 -12.25 -22.53 -6.07
C PRO A 246 -13.57 -22.59 -5.28
N THR A 247 -14.74 -22.67 -5.94
CA THR A 247 -16.05 -22.67 -5.27
C THR A 247 -16.32 -24.00 -4.57
N LEU A 248 -16.34 -23.96 -3.23
CA LEU A 248 -16.69 -25.12 -2.41
C LEU A 248 -18.19 -25.35 -2.34
N TYR A 249 -18.94 -24.29 -2.10
CA TYR A 249 -20.40 -24.29 -2.04
C TYR A 249 -20.99 -22.98 -2.54
N GLU A 250 -22.09 -23.06 -3.24
CA GLU A 250 -22.79 -21.93 -3.83
C GLU A 250 -24.30 -22.14 -3.86
N SER A 251 -25.04 -21.10 -3.50
CA SER A 251 -26.49 -21.01 -3.61
C SER A 251 -26.91 -19.56 -3.90
N ASP A 252 -28.21 -19.30 -4.04
CA ASP A 252 -28.73 -17.93 -4.23
C ASP A 252 -28.35 -16.95 -3.12
N ARG A 253 -27.98 -17.44 -1.92
CA ARG A 253 -27.73 -16.62 -0.73
C ARG A 253 -26.40 -16.86 -0.07
N SER A 254 -25.68 -17.88 -0.45
CA SER A 254 -24.45 -18.29 0.23
C SER A 254 -23.36 -18.63 -0.77
N LEU A 255 -22.14 -18.26 -0.43
CA LEU A 255 -20.95 -18.62 -1.16
C LEU A 255 -19.87 -19.04 -0.17
N VAL A 256 -19.23 -20.17 -0.43
CA VAL A 256 -18.02 -20.63 0.28
C VAL A 256 -16.96 -20.96 -0.76
N LYS A 257 -15.76 -20.41 -0.58
CA LYS A 257 -14.65 -20.59 -1.51
C LYS A 257 -13.39 -21.03 -0.79
N LEU A 258 -12.55 -21.77 -1.49
CA LEU A 258 -11.15 -21.91 -1.12
C LEU A 258 -10.42 -20.59 -1.36
N ILE A 259 -9.52 -20.27 -0.46
CA ILE A 259 -8.48 -19.26 -0.60
C ILE A 259 -7.18 -20.02 -0.86
N LEU A 260 -6.47 -19.67 -1.93
CA LEU A 260 -5.16 -20.22 -2.21
C LEU A 260 -4.29 -19.13 -2.80
N ASN A 261 -3.55 -18.45 -1.93
CA ASN A 261 -2.56 -17.47 -2.34
C ASN A 261 -1.16 -18.09 -2.24
N GLY A 262 -0.20 -17.57 -2.99
CA GLY A 262 1.17 -18.00 -2.92
C GLY A 262 2.09 -17.11 -3.73
N GLY A 263 3.37 -17.22 -3.45
CA GLY A 263 4.40 -16.49 -4.17
C GLY A 263 5.71 -17.24 -4.21
N VAL A 264 6.45 -17.04 -5.27
CA VAL A 264 7.84 -17.46 -5.42
C VAL A 264 8.64 -16.30 -5.99
N GLY A 265 9.81 -16.03 -5.39
CA GLY A 265 10.68 -14.95 -5.85
C GLY A 265 12.14 -15.36 -5.82
N VAL A 266 12.92 -14.70 -6.68
CA VAL A 266 14.38 -14.73 -6.66
C VAL A 266 14.87 -13.28 -6.61
N PHE A 267 15.72 -13.02 -5.65
CA PHE A 267 16.25 -11.70 -5.33
C PHE A 267 17.76 -11.76 -5.43
N SER A 268 18.37 -10.70 -5.98
CA SER A 268 19.81 -10.64 -6.14
C SER A 268 20.28 -9.20 -5.97
N ASP A 269 21.13 -8.99 -4.98
CA ASP A 269 21.74 -7.70 -4.68
C ASP A 269 23.25 -7.76 -4.89
N THR A 270 23.79 -6.80 -5.65
CA THR A 270 25.24 -6.63 -5.83
C THR A 270 25.68 -5.39 -5.08
N ASN A 271 26.73 -5.51 -4.27
CA ASN A 271 27.21 -4.52 -3.32
C ASN A 271 26.11 -4.06 -2.33
N PRO A 272 25.39 -5.00 -1.67
CA PRO A 272 24.41 -4.62 -0.68
C PRO A 272 25.03 -3.73 0.38
N TRP A 273 24.26 -2.78 0.91
CA TRP A 273 24.76 -1.80 1.87
C TRP A 273 25.93 -0.98 1.33
N PHE A 274 25.97 -0.75 0.01
CA PHE A 274 27.05 -0.06 -0.71
C PHE A 274 28.45 -0.72 -0.55
N ASP A 275 28.49 -2.04 -0.34
CA ASP A 275 29.67 -2.84 0.01
C ASP A 275 30.29 -2.48 1.38
N SER A 276 29.50 -1.83 2.23
CA SER A 276 29.86 -1.40 3.61
C SER A 276 29.00 -2.09 4.65
N SER A 277 28.70 -3.37 4.45
CA SER A 277 27.81 -4.17 5.30
C SER A 277 28.20 -4.19 6.78
N GLN A 278 29.50 -4.05 7.10
CA GLN A 278 30.04 -3.98 8.46
C GLN A 278 29.46 -2.81 9.28
N ASP A 279 28.97 -1.76 8.61
CA ASP A 279 28.39 -0.58 9.28
C ASP A 279 26.86 -0.71 9.45
N PHE A 280 26.20 -1.59 8.69
CA PHE A 280 24.73 -1.67 8.62
C PHE A 280 24.13 -2.95 9.16
N VAL A 281 24.85 -4.08 9.16
CA VAL A 281 24.32 -5.38 9.59
C VAL A 281 25.10 -5.94 10.79
N ALA A 282 24.57 -6.99 11.41
CA ALA A 282 25.18 -7.61 12.56
C ALA A 282 26.58 -8.13 12.27
N PRO A 283 27.52 -8.09 13.24
CA PRO A 283 28.92 -8.45 13.01
C PRO A 283 29.17 -9.90 12.61
N ASP A 284 28.23 -10.80 12.90
CA ASP A 284 28.31 -12.22 12.60
C ASP A 284 28.01 -12.58 11.15
N TYR A 285 27.40 -11.64 10.40
CA TYR A 285 27.16 -11.80 8.97
C TYR A 285 27.33 -10.48 8.22
N GLN A 286 28.27 -10.45 7.28
CA GLN A 286 28.59 -9.27 6.46
C GLN A 286 28.56 -9.65 4.98
N PRO A 287 27.44 -9.45 4.28
CA PRO A 287 27.31 -9.77 2.87
C PRO A 287 28.16 -8.84 2.00
N HIS A 288 28.94 -9.41 1.09
CA HIS A 288 29.77 -8.70 0.11
C HIS A 288 29.55 -9.22 -1.31
N GLY A 289 29.85 -8.39 -2.30
CA GLY A 289 29.74 -8.74 -3.71
C GLY A 289 28.30 -8.95 -4.14
N THR A 290 27.97 -10.12 -4.67
CA THR A 290 26.59 -10.45 -5.10
C THR A 290 26.00 -11.52 -4.21
N VAL A 291 24.86 -11.22 -3.60
CA VAL A 291 24.05 -12.15 -2.80
C VAL A 291 22.75 -12.44 -3.55
N THR A 292 22.41 -13.72 -3.69
CA THR A 292 21.19 -14.16 -4.39
C THR A 292 20.46 -15.18 -3.54
N TRP A 293 19.14 -14.96 -3.35
CA TRP A 293 18.32 -15.86 -2.54
C TRP A 293 16.92 -16.03 -3.10
N PRO A 294 16.27 -17.17 -2.92
CA PRO A 294 14.87 -17.39 -3.22
C PRO A 294 14.00 -17.26 -1.97
N GLU A 295 12.75 -16.85 -2.20
CA GLU A 295 11.68 -16.85 -1.21
C GLU A 295 10.45 -17.57 -1.72
N PHE A 296 9.65 -18.11 -0.80
CA PHE A 296 8.40 -18.81 -1.07
C PHE A 296 7.38 -18.55 0.01
N PHE A 297 6.12 -18.47 -0.37
CA PHE A 297 5.03 -18.60 0.59
C PHE A 297 3.81 -19.27 -0.05
N ILE A 298 2.96 -19.84 0.80
CA ILE A 298 1.65 -20.37 0.44
C ILE A 298 0.66 -20.06 1.54
N GLU A 299 -0.54 -19.60 1.17
CA GLU A 299 -1.65 -19.26 2.06
C GLU A 299 -2.91 -20.04 1.64
N PRO A 300 -3.10 -21.30 2.07
CA PRO A 300 -4.37 -21.99 1.95
C PRO A 300 -5.38 -21.51 3.00
N GLY A 301 -6.66 -21.44 2.59
CA GLY A 301 -7.73 -21.01 3.49
C GLY A 301 -9.12 -21.27 2.94
N ILE A 302 -10.12 -20.85 3.71
CA ILE A 302 -11.54 -20.90 3.35
C ILE A 302 -12.19 -19.58 3.75
N GLY A 303 -12.97 -19.01 2.84
CA GLY A 303 -13.80 -17.86 3.10
C GLY A 303 -15.25 -18.11 2.72
N GLY A 304 -16.17 -17.49 3.43
CA GLY A 304 -17.60 -17.62 3.15
C GLY A 304 -18.42 -16.39 3.47
N ILE A 305 -19.53 -16.23 2.76
CA ILE A 305 -20.53 -15.20 2.98
C ILE A 305 -21.92 -15.78 2.81
N THR A 306 -22.86 -15.37 3.67
CA THR A 306 -24.25 -15.79 3.56
C THR A 306 -25.22 -14.67 3.94
N GLN A 307 -26.30 -14.55 3.16
CA GLN A 307 -27.39 -13.65 3.44
C GLN A 307 -28.35 -14.30 4.47
N ILE A 308 -28.70 -13.56 5.51
CA ILE A 308 -29.59 -14.04 6.55
C ILE A 308 -31.06 -13.95 6.07
N GLY A 309 -31.62 -15.08 5.68
CA GLY A 309 -32.97 -15.17 5.14
C GLY A 309 -33.18 -14.29 3.90
N LYS A 310 -34.17 -13.40 3.93
CA LYS A 310 -34.41 -12.36 2.92
C LYS A 310 -34.05 -10.95 3.43
N SER A 311 -33.34 -10.87 4.56
CA SER A 311 -32.96 -9.60 5.15
C SER A 311 -31.81 -8.95 4.36
N PRO A 312 -31.55 -7.64 4.51
CA PRO A 312 -30.39 -6.99 3.92
C PRO A 312 -29.09 -7.27 4.70
N ILE A 313 -29.07 -8.25 5.59
CA ILE A 313 -27.95 -8.58 6.46
C ILE A 313 -27.22 -9.81 5.89
N TYR A 314 -25.89 -9.68 5.77
CA TYR A 314 -24.98 -10.74 5.38
C TYR A 314 -23.99 -10.99 6.51
N THR A 315 -23.67 -12.24 6.79
CA THR A 315 -22.55 -12.62 7.64
C THR A 315 -21.44 -13.21 6.79
N TYR A 316 -20.20 -12.93 7.15
CA TYR A 316 -19.04 -13.38 6.39
C TYR A 316 -17.86 -13.64 7.32
N GLY A 317 -16.84 -14.33 6.80
CA GLY A 317 -15.60 -14.57 7.50
C GLY A 317 -14.64 -15.39 6.67
N ALA A 318 -13.40 -15.43 7.11
CA ALA A 318 -12.36 -16.26 6.52
C ALA A 318 -11.40 -16.79 7.58
N VAL A 319 -10.79 -17.93 7.25
CA VAL A 319 -9.65 -18.49 7.94
C VAL A 319 -8.62 -18.91 6.89
N SER A 320 -7.37 -18.50 7.08
CA SER A 320 -6.23 -18.94 6.28
C SER A 320 -5.00 -19.15 7.14
N TYR A 321 -4.08 -19.96 6.65
CA TYR A 321 -2.80 -20.25 7.27
C TYR A 321 -1.70 -19.94 6.24
N THR A 322 -0.63 -19.28 6.66
CA THR A 322 0.50 -18.97 5.77
C THR A 322 1.74 -19.67 6.23
N GLU A 323 2.38 -20.40 5.32
CA GLU A 323 3.75 -20.90 5.44
C GLU A 323 4.66 -20.02 4.58
N SER A 324 5.76 -19.54 5.16
CA SER A 324 6.70 -18.60 4.50
C SER A 324 8.15 -19.04 4.71
N THR A 325 9.00 -18.84 3.70
CA THR A 325 10.37 -19.33 3.69
C THR A 325 11.29 -18.39 2.93
N THR A 326 12.44 -18.07 3.54
CA THR A 326 13.60 -17.49 2.84
C THR A 326 14.75 -18.48 2.94
N LEU A 327 15.29 -18.88 1.80
CA LEU A 327 16.50 -19.71 1.76
C LEU A 327 17.74 -18.81 1.76
N ALA A 328 18.52 -18.94 2.80
CA ALA A 328 19.71 -18.10 3.03
C ALA A 328 20.93 -18.51 2.17
N PRO A 329 21.96 -17.65 2.08
CA PRO A 329 22.01 -16.33 2.72
C PRO A 329 21.22 -15.27 1.95
N ASP A 330 20.67 -14.27 2.68
CA ASP A 330 20.17 -13.04 2.07
C ASP A 330 21.04 -11.83 2.47
N ILE A 331 20.57 -10.62 2.29
CA ILE A 331 21.33 -9.41 2.64
C ILE A 331 21.31 -9.06 4.13
N PHE A 332 20.54 -9.74 4.96
CA PHE A 332 20.39 -9.47 6.39
C PHE A 332 21.01 -10.57 7.25
N THR A 333 20.94 -11.84 6.82
CA THR A 333 21.35 -12.98 7.62
C THR A 333 21.82 -14.16 6.78
N SER A 334 22.68 -14.98 7.38
CA SER A 334 23.11 -16.27 6.85
C SER A 334 22.12 -17.41 7.13
N ASP A 335 21.03 -17.16 7.85
CA ASP A 335 20.11 -18.20 8.32
C ASP A 335 18.90 -18.37 7.40
N THR A 336 18.62 -19.62 7.04
CA THR A 336 17.37 -20.00 6.38
C THR A 336 16.22 -19.92 7.38
N ARG A 337 15.11 -19.32 6.98
CA ARG A 337 13.95 -19.08 7.85
C ARG A 337 12.72 -19.78 7.30
N PHE A 338 12.00 -20.41 8.21
CA PHE A 338 10.68 -21.00 7.98
C PHE A 338 9.73 -20.55 9.06
N TYR A 339 8.56 -20.09 8.67
CA TYR A 339 7.56 -19.67 9.64
C TYR A 339 6.14 -19.93 9.14
N GLY A 340 5.36 -20.63 9.96
CA GLY A 340 3.96 -20.94 9.67
C GLY A 340 3.03 -20.50 10.79
N ASP A 341 1.95 -19.81 10.45
CA ASP A 341 0.91 -19.39 11.39
C ASP A 341 -0.39 -19.02 10.68
N ILE A 342 -1.46 -18.81 11.45
CA ILE A 342 -2.72 -18.28 10.95
C ILE A 342 -2.49 -16.87 10.40
N GLU A 343 -2.90 -16.63 9.15
CA GLU A 343 -2.83 -15.31 8.54
C GLU A 343 -4.17 -14.57 8.68
N GLN A 344 -5.29 -15.24 8.41
CA GLN A 344 -6.61 -14.67 8.57
C GLN A 344 -7.46 -15.52 9.50
N LEU A 345 -8.14 -14.89 10.44
CA LEU A 345 -9.15 -15.50 11.31
C LEU A 345 -10.11 -14.42 11.77
N TYR A 346 -11.10 -14.10 10.95
CA TYR A 346 -12.04 -13.03 11.25
C TYR A 346 -13.45 -13.39 10.85
N GLY A 347 -14.41 -12.69 11.47
CA GLY A 347 -15.79 -12.74 11.10
C GLY A 347 -16.44 -11.37 11.20
N GLY A 348 -17.56 -11.21 10.49
CA GLY A 348 -18.25 -9.95 10.46
C GLY A 348 -19.66 -10.04 9.89
N PHE A 349 -20.29 -8.88 9.82
CA PHE A 349 -21.56 -8.73 9.13
C PHE A 349 -21.59 -7.42 8.35
N LEU A 350 -22.40 -7.41 7.31
CA LEU A 350 -22.69 -6.20 6.56
C LEU A 350 -24.20 -6.04 6.37
N ILE A 351 -24.65 -4.80 6.30
CA ILE A 351 -26.00 -4.43 5.98
C ILE A 351 -25.99 -3.64 4.68
N ALA A 352 -26.57 -4.23 3.62
CA ALA A 352 -26.66 -3.65 2.30
C ALA A 352 -28.10 -3.73 1.79
N LYS A 353 -28.81 -2.61 1.80
CA LYS A 353 -30.20 -2.54 1.32
C LYS A 353 -30.25 -1.95 -0.08
N LYS A 354 -30.94 -2.60 -1.01
CA LYS A 354 -31.02 -2.20 -2.43
C LYS A 354 -31.42 -0.74 -2.64
N ASP A 355 -32.48 -0.30 -1.99
CA ASP A 355 -33.10 1.02 -2.21
C ASP A 355 -32.63 2.09 -1.22
N PHE A 356 -31.62 1.81 -0.41
CA PHE A 356 -31.19 2.71 0.65
C PHE A 356 -29.70 3.03 0.50
N PRO A 357 -29.29 4.32 0.47
CA PRO A 357 -27.92 4.73 0.22
C PRO A 357 -26.97 4.49 1.41
N VAL A 358 -27.40 3.69 2.41
CA VAL A 358 -26.61 3.36 3.59
C VAL A 358 -26.08 1.93 3.49
N PHE A 359 -24.80 1.81 3.67
CA PHE A 359 -24.09 0.56 3.81
C PHE A 359 -23.34 0.57 5.14
N PHE A 360 -23.47 -0.49 5.90
CA PHE A 360 -22.74 -0.68 7.13
C PHE A 360 -21.99 -2.03 7.10
N ASN A 361 -20.71 -2.01 7.45
CA ASN A 361 -19.88 -3.20 7.58
C ASN A 361 -19.16 -3.18 8.91
N PHE A 362 -19.13 -4.33 9.58
CA PHE A 362 -18.39 -4.54 10.82
C PHE A 362 -17.69 -5.88 10.78
N SER A 363 -16.41 -5.91 11.20
CA SER A 363 -15.63 -7.15 11.33
C SER A 363 -14.70 -7.09 12.53
N ILE A 364 -14.37 -8.28 13.04
CA ILE A 364 -13.45 -8.46 14.16
C ILE A 364 -12.61 -9.72 13.96
N GLY A 365 -11.36 -9.66 14.38
CA GLY A 365 -10.40 -10.76 14.36
C GLY A 365 -9.14 -10.42 13.59
N ARG A 366 -8.34 -11.45 13.28
CA ARG A 366 -7.09 -11.33 12.54
C ARG A 366 -7.36 -11.07 11.07
N GLN A 367 -7.09 -9.86 10.60
CA GLN A 367 -7.43 -9.39 9.24
C GLN A 367 -6.54 -8.25 8.77
N LYS A 368 -6.49 -8.05 7.45
CA LYS A 368 -5.76 -6.97 6.79
C LYS A 368 -6.48 -5.63 6.98
N PHE A 369 -5.72 -4.54 7.03
CA PHE A 369 -6.26 -3.18 7.09
C PHE A 369 -5.34 -2.21 6.35
N GLN A 370 -5.92 -1.20 5.72
CA GLN A 370 -5.22 -0.04 5.17
C GLN A 370 -6.02 1.23 5.43
N LEU A 371 -5.32 2.36 5.52
CA LEU A 371 -5.93 3.68 5.64
C LEU A 371 -5.61 4.52 4.41
N ASN A 372 -6.64 4.98 3.71
CA ASN A 372 -6.51 5.79 2.49
C ASN A 372 -5.50 5.18 1.50
N ARG A 373 -4.45 5.91 1.14
CA ARG A 373 -3.35 5.47 0.23
C ARG A 373 -2.12 4.95 0.97
N ASN A 374 -2.28 4.33 2.11
CA ASN A 374 -1.18 3.68 2.84
C ASN A 374 -0.11 4.63 3.41
N PHE A 375 -0.41 5.93 3.53
CA PHE A 375 0.56 6.90 4.06
C PHE A 375 0.90 6.64 5.53
N LEU A 376 -0.12 6.34 6.36
CA LEU A 376 0.04 6.05 7.80
C LEU A 376 -0.19 4.58 8.16
N PHE A 377 -1.05 3.87 7.43
CA PHE A 377 -1.31 2.44 7.62
C PHE A 377 -1.38 1.75 6.26
N ALA A 378 -0.38 0.94 5.96
CA ALA A 378 -0.32 0.14 4.76
C ALA A 378 -0.86 -1.28 5.03
N GLN A 379 -1.59 -1.83 4.06
CA GLN A 379 -2.14 -3.19 4.16
C GLN A 379 -1.07 -4.23 4.49
N VAL A 380 0.12 -4.01 3.98
CA VAL A 380 1.28 -4.91 4.10
C VAL A 380 2.00 -4.82 5.45
N LEU A 381 1.61 -3.91 6.34
CA LEU A 381 2.30 -3.64 7.61
C LEU A 381 1.50 -4.03 8.86
N GLY A 382 0.46 -4.85 8.71
CA GLY A 382 -0.24 -5.43 9.85
C GLY A 382 0.66 -6.38 10.65
N SER A 383 1.61 -7.04 9.97
CA SER A 383 2.56 -7.98 10.57
C SER A 383 3.96 -7.36 10.62
N ALA A 384 4.59 -7.41 11.78
CA ALA A 384 5.97 -6.96 12.02
C ALA A 384 6.95 -8.15 12.04
N ASN A 385 8.25 -7.87 12.13
CA ASN A 385 9.34 -8.87 12.23
C ASN A 385 9.37 -9.85 11.07
N ALA A 386 9.23 -9.34 9.86
CA ALA A 386 9.21 -10.16 8.65
C ALA A 386 10.54 -10.91 8.43
N LEU A 387 11.66 -10.42 8.96
CA LEU A 387 12.97 -11.07 8.81
C LEU A 387 12.97 -12.48 9.41
N GLU A 388 12.49 -12.64 10.66
CA GLU A 388 12.44 -13.94 11.34
C GLU A 388 11.40 -14.86 10.71
N ARG A 389 10.37 -14.30 10.10
CA ARG A 389 9.28 -15.04 9.50
C ARG A 389 9.57 -15.54 8.09
N GLY A 390 10.64 -15.09 7.46
CA GLY A 390 10.95 -15.39 6.06
C GLY A 390 9.99 -14.74 5.06
N SER A 391 10.24 -14.92 3.79
CA SER A 391 9.50 -14.31 2.66
C SER A 391 9.26 -12.82 2.82
N THR A 392 10.29 -12.13 3.30
CA THR A 392 10.24 -10.69 3.57
C THR A 392 9.97 -9.91 2.30
N PHE A 393 10.63 -10.27 1.21
CA PHE A 393 10.50 -9.57 -0.08
C PHE A 393 9.25 -9.98 -0.87
N LEU A 394 8.65 -11.13 -0.56
CA LEU A 394 7.33 -11.51 -1.07
C LEU A 394 6.19 -10.99 -0.21
N ASN A 395 6.49 -10.47 0.99
CA ASN A 395 5.51 -9.92 1.91
C ASN A 395 4.35 -10.89 2.19
N ALA A 396 4.69 -12.07 2.68
CA ALA A 396 3.76 -13.17 2.86
C ALA A 396 2.71 -12.92 3.96
N ARG A 397 3.01 -12.04 4.93
CA ARG A 397 2.16 -11.76 6.09
C ARG A 397 1.77 -10.30 6.17
N LYS A 398 0.47 -10.04 6.39
CA LYS A 398 -0.12 -8.70 6.30
C LYS A 398 -1.15 -8.41 7.36
N ALA A 399 -1.75 -9.44 7.95
CA ALA A 399 -2.86 -9.25 8.87
C ALA A 399 -2.39 -8.72 10.22
N TYR A 400 -3.17 -7.83 10.80
CA TYR A 400 -3.07 -7.46 12.21
C TYR A 400 -3.47 -8.67 13.07
N ASP A 401 -2.85 -8.86 14.22
CA ASP A 401 -3.18 -9.94 15.14
C ASP A 401 -4.62 -9.84 15.62
N ASN A 402 -5.07 -8.62 15.90
CA ASN A 402 -6.47 -8.35 16.16
C ASN A 402 -6.86 -6.97 15.58
N ALA A 403 -7.91 -6.94 14.80
CA ALA A 403 -8.49 -5.71 14.29
C ALA A 403 -10.00 -5.69 14.49
N ILE A 404 -10.53 -4.53 14.89
CA ILE A 404 -11.98 -4.23 14.91
C ILE A 404 -12.20 -3.13 13.90
N LEU A 405 -12.97 -3.42 12.86
CA LEU A 405 -13.23 -2.51 11.77
C LEU A 405 -14.71 -2.22 11.63
N GLY A 406 -15.08 -0.94 11.56
CA GLY A 406 -16.44 -0.49 11.33
C GLY A 406 -16.49 0.54 10.22
N ASN A 407 -17.30 0.31 9.17
CA ASN A 407 -17.48 1.21 8.05
C ASN A 407 -18.95 1.57 7.90
N LEU A 408 -19.27 2.86 7.94
CA LEU A 408 -20.60 3.40 7.68
C LEU A 408 -20.51 4.31 6.45
N ARG A 409 -21.24 3.97 5.40
CA ARG A 409 -21.36 4.80 4.22
C ARG A 409 -22.77 5.37 4.08
N ILE A 410 -22.86 6.66 3.81
CA ILE A 410 -24.09 7.38 3.53
C ILE A 410 -23.87 8.26 2.29
N GLY A 411 -24.43 7.85 1.16
CA GLY A 411 -24.19 8.53 -0.12
C GLY A 411 -22.68 8.59 -0.47
N ASN A 412 -22.14 9.79 -0.60
CA ASN A 412 -20.76 10.07 -0.91
C ASN A 412 -19.83 10.14 0.32
N PHE A 413 -20.37 9.98 1.52
CA PHE A 413 -19.59 9.99 2.75
C PHE A 413 -19.34 8.58 3.26
N LEU A 414 -18.09 8.32 3.66
CA LEU A 414 -17.67 7.13 4.39
C LEU A 414 -17.11 7.56 5.75
N LEU A 415 -17.63 6.93 6.81
CA LEU A 415 -17.06 7.00 8.13
C LEU A 415 -16.49 5.62 8.48
N GLN A 416 -15.21 5.55 8.80
CA GLN A 416 -14.50 4.33 9.16
C GLN A 416 -13.94 4.48 10.58
N GLY A 417 -14.24 3.53 11.45
CA GLY A 417 -13.63 3.39 12.76
C GLY A 417 -12.79 2.13 12.81
N PHE A 418 -11.65 2.18 13.47
CA PHE A 418 -10.75 1.03 13.58
C PHE A 418 -10.02 0.98 14.92
N TYR A 419 -9.81 -0.24 15.38
CA TYR A 419 -8.85 -0.63 16.41
C TYR A 419 -7.92 -1.66 15.80
N LEU A 420 -6.62 -1.51 16.01
CA LEU A 420 -5.59 -2.37 15.41
C LEU A 420 -4.58 -2.77 16.47
N ASP A 421 -4.27 -4.05 16.49
CA ASP A 421 -3.22 -4.70 17.25
C ASP A 421 -2.29 -5.39 16.26
N PRO A 422 -1.07 -4.88 16.00
CA PRO A 422 -0.15 -5.47 15.05
C PRO A 422 0.27 -6.89 15.45
N ASP A 423 0.55 -7.71 14.45
CA ASP A 423 1.10 -9.05 14.63
C ASP A 423 2.62 -8.97 14.78
N GLU A 424 3.09 -8.82 16.01
CA GLU A 424 4.51 -8.73 16.37
C GLU A 424 4.99 -10.02 17.03
N LEU A 425 6.27 -10.40 16.81
CA LEU A 425 6.87 -11.52 17.53
C LEU A 425 7.20 -11.14 18.98
N PRO A 426 7.10 -12.05 19.94
CA PRO A 426 7.31 -11.76 21.36
C PRO A 426 8.66 -11.09 21.70
N ILE A 427 9.68 -11.29 20.86
CA ILE A 427 11.03 -10.73 21.08
C ILE A 427 11.09 -9.23 20.80
N SER A 428 10.17 -8.70 19.99
CA SER A 428 10.13 -7.29 19.58
C SER A 428 8.71 -6.73 19.61
N ASP A 429 7.84 -7.35 20.40
CA ASP A 429 6.49 -6.87 20.65
C ASP A 429 6.54 -5.52 21.38
N THR A 430 6.02 -4.50 20.71
CA THR A 430 5.92 -3.16 21.26
C THR A 430 4.63 -2.93 22.01
N ASN A 431 3.73 -3.91 22.08
CA ASN A 431 2.39 -3.79 22.66
C ASN A 431 1.63 -2.55 22.13
N SER A 432 1.96 -2.08 20.92
CA SER A 432 1.34 -0.89 20.36
C SER A 432 -0.08 -1.17 19.94
N ARG A 433 -1.02 -0.35 20.40
CA ARG A 433 -2.42 -0.39 20.01
C ARG A 433 -2.81 0.91 19.33
N PHE A 434 -3.50 0.79 18.20
CA PHE A 434 -3.94 1.96 17.43
C PHE A 434 -5.47 2.02 17.44
N LEU A 435 -5.99 3.19 17.74
CA LEU A 435 -7.42 3.49 17.65
C LEU A 435 -7.60 4.70 16.75
N GLY A 436 -8.49 4.62 15.78
CA GLY A 436 -8.69 5.73 14.86
C GLY A 436 -10.08 5.82 14.25
N ILE A 437 -10.33 7.00 13.70
CA ILE A 437 -11.52 7.32 12.93
C ILE A 437 -11.10 8.06 11.66
N ASN A 438 -11.71 7.71 10.53
CA ASN A 438 -11.48 8.34 9.23
C ASN A 438 -12.83 8.74 8.62
N ALA A 439 -12.96 10.00 8.25
CA ALA A 439 -14.09 10.52 7.49
C ALA A 439 -13.64 10.84 6.08
N ARG A 440 -14.32 10.29 5.07
CA ARG A 440 -13.99 10.48 3.66
C ARG A 440 -15.21 10.97 2.90
N TYR A 441 -15.00 11.89 1.99
CA TYR A 441 -15.96 12.34 0.99
C TYR A 441 -15.38 12.12 -0.40
N ASN A 442 -16.16 11.55 -1.31
CA ASN A 442 -15.79 11.38 -2.72
C ASN A 442 -16.99 11.77 -3.58
N ASP A 443 -16.86 12.79 -4.42
CA ASP A 443 -17.94 13.25 -5.31
C ASP A 443 -18.14 12.33 -6.52
N ASN A 444 -17.32 11.27 -6.64
CA ASN A 444 -17.24 10.33 -7.76
C ASN A 444 -16.92 11.00 -9.11
N LYS A 445 -16.38 12.20 -9.07
CA LYS A 445 -15.96 12.99 -10.25
C LYS A 445 -14.48 13.36 -10.14
N ASN A 446 -14.24 14.46 -9.49
CA ASN A 446 -12.94 15.09 -9.48
C ASN A 446 -12.37 15.32 -8.09
N LEU A 447 -13.20 15.28 -7.04
CA LEU A 447 -12.79 15.65 -5.68
C LEU A 447 -12.92 14.47 -4.73
N GLU A 448 -11.84 14.19 -4.02
CA GLU A 448 -11.83 13.36 -2.83
C GLU A 448 -11.19 14.10 -1.65
N LEU A 449 -11.81 14.03 -0.50
CA LEU A 449 -11.33 14.56 0.77
C LEU A 449 -11.34 13.45 1.81
N ALA A 450 -10.32 13.42 2.66
CA ALA A 450 -10.33 12.58 3.85
C ALA A 450 -9.74 13.33 5.04
N LEU A 451 -10.21 12.95 6.24
CA LEU A 451 -9.68 13.44 7.50
C LEU A 451 -9.65 12.28 8.48
N SER A 452 -8.46 11.93 8.94
CA SER A 452 -8.27 10.89 9.94
C SER A 452 -7.80 11.49 11.26
N TYR A 453 -8.22 10.86 12.36
CA TYR A 453 -7.66 11.07 13.69
C TYR A 453 -7.29 9.71 14.28
N ILE A 454 -6.06 9.61 14.79
CA ILE A 454 -5.48 8.36 15.31
C ILE A 454 -4.89 8.64 16.68
N THR A 455 -4.99 7.68 17.59
CA THR A 455 -4.35 7.70 18.89
C THR A 455 -3.72 6.35 19.21
N VAL A 456 -2.62 6.38 19.96
CA VAL A 456 -1.93 5.21 20.50
C VAL A 456 -2.18 5.16 22.02
N PRO A 457 -3.26 4.47 22.45
CA PRO A 457 -3.63 4.41 23.87
C PRO A 457 -2.65 3.55 24.71
N GLU A 458 -1.95 2.61 24.08
CA GLU A 458 -1.03 1.68 24.70
C GLU A 458 0.17 1.43 23.80
N SER A 459 1.38 1.45 24.34
CA SER A 459 2.62 1.10 23.64
C SER A 459 3.78 1.01 24.62
N ASP A 460 4.64 0.01 24.46
CA ASP A 460 5.95 -0.12 25.08
C ASP A 460 7.06 0.50 24.19
N GLY A 461 6.72 0.92 22.97
CA GLY A 461 7.64 1.64 22.08
C GLY A 461 8.14 2.94 22.70
N ILE A 462 9.38 3.29 22.38
CA ILE A 462 10.07 4.46 22.96
C ILE A 462 10.61 5.38 21.87
N TYR A 463 10.59 6.67 22.16
CA TYR A 463 11.33 7.69 21.43
C TYR A 463 12.60 8.05 22.19
N VAL A 464 13.69 8.25 21.45
CA VAL A 464 14.97 8.69 22.02
C VAL A 464 15.19 10.15 21.65
N LEU A 465 15.17 11.02 22.66
CA LEU A 465 15.40 12.46 22.50
C LEU A 465 16.89 12.76 22.30
N PRO A 466 17.27 13.93 21.76
CA PRO A 466 18.66 14.31 21.54
C PRO A 466 19.53 14.31 22.80
N ASN A 467 18.93 14.50 23.96
CA ASN A 467 19.61 14.46 25.26
C ASN A 467 19.78 13.03 25.82
N GLY A 468 19.34 12.00 25.05
CA GLY A 468 19.37 10.60 25.49
C GLY A 468 18.20 10.19 26.41
N GLN A 469 17.29 11.10 26.73
CA GLN A 469 16.08 10.77 27.49
C GLN A 469 15.15 9.91 26.60
N GLN A 470 14.50 8.92 27.20
CA GLN A 470 13.51 8.08 26.55
C GLN A 470 12.10 8.50 26.96
N GLU A 471 11.23 8.62 25.96
CA GLU A 471 9.82 8.93 26.14
C GLU A 471 8.95 7.86 25.50
N SER A 472 7.78 7.59 26.07
CA SER A 472 6.89 6.54 25.56
C SER A 472 6.12 6.98 24.34
N LYS A 473 5.97 6.08 23.36
CA LYS A 473 5.03 6.23 22.22
C LYS A 473 3.57 6.26 22.69
N GLN A 474 3.25 5.70 23.85
CA GLN A 474 1.92 5.80 24.44
C GLN A 474 1.49 7.27 24.58
N GLY A 475 0.26 7.56 24.16
CA GLY A 475 -0.26 8.93 24.17
C GLY A 475 -0.06 9.70 22.86
N LEU A 476 0.61 9.13 21.86
CA LEU A 476 0.71 9.70 20.51
C LEU A 476 -0.68 9.96 19.94
N GLN A 477 -0.82 11.11 19.29
CA GLN A 477 -2.02 11.56 18.59
C GLN A 477 -1.62 12.01 17.20
N VAL A 478 -2.46 11.71 16.20
CA VAL A 478 -2.23 12.13 14.81
C VAL A 478 -3.50 12.70 14.22
N ILE A 479 -3.39 13.82 13.51
CA ILE A 479 -4.43 14.33 12.62
C ILE A 479 -3.91 14.30 11.20
N ASN A 480 -4.73 13.79 10.26
CA ASN A 480 -4.26 13.51 8.92
C ASN A 480 -5.33 13.90 7.86
N PRO A 481 -5.31 15.14 7.34
CA PRO A 481 -6.09 15.56 6.18
C PRO A 481 -5.46 15.12 4.86
N ARG A 482 -6.31 14.74 3.90
CA ARG A 482 -5.95 14.37 2.54
C ARG A 482 -6.89 15.01 1.52
N ILE A 483 -6.36 15.38 0.37
CA ILE A 483 -7.09 15.86 -0.79
C ILE A 483 -6.56 15.21 -2.07
N ARG A 484 -7.49 14.84 -2.97
CA ARG A 484 -7.18 14.43 -4.33
C ARG A 484 -8.09 15.15 -5.30
N LEU A 485 -7.49 15.70 -6.35
CA LEU A 485 -8.15 16.41 -7.43
C LEU A 485 -7.82 15.72 -8.76
N ASN A 486 -8.83 15.32 -9.50
CA ASN A 486 -8.67 14.82 -10.86
C ASN A 486 -9.17 15.90 -11.84
N ASN A 487 -8.66 15.91 -13.06
CA ASN A 487 -8.96 16.93 -14.08
C ASN A 487 -8.80 18.35 -13.54
N LEU A 488 -7.67 18.57 -12.88
CA LEU A 488 -7.34 19.87 -12.26
C LEU A 488 -7.43 20.98 -13.30
N PHE A 489 -8.11 22.08 -12.98
CA PHE A 489 -8.39 23.21 -13.89
C PHE A 489 -9.14 22.78 -15.17
N ASP A 490 -9.98 21.74 -15.12
CA ASP A 490 -10.69 21.15 -16.24
C ASP A 490 -9.76 20.61 -17.35
N VAL A 491 -8.49 20.34 -17.01
CA VAL A 491 -7.53 19.69 -17.89
C VAL A 491 -7.62 18.17 -17.71
N GLU A 492 -8.14 17.48 -18.72
CA GLU A 492 -8.28 16.03 -18.72
C GLU A 492 -6.92 15.36 -18.51
N GLY A 493 -6.84 14.44 -17.56
CA GLY A 493 -5.62 13.71 -17.24
C GLY A 493 -4.65 14.42 -16.29
N LEU A 494 -4.86 15.70 -15.96
CA LEU A 494 -4.08 16.41 -14.93
C LEU A 494 -4.67 16.14 -13.56
N TRP A 495 -3.83 15.67 -12.61
CA TRP A 495 -4.28 15.35 -11.26
C TRP A 495 -3.30 15.84 -10.21
N LEU A 496 -3.82 16.15 -9.04
CA LEU A 496 -3.07 16.55 -7.85
C LEU A 496 -3.53 15.71 -6.66
N GLU A 497 -2.58 15.24 -5.88
CA GLU A 497 -2.84 14.62 -4.59
C GLU A 497 -1.92 15.23 -3.53
N SER A 498 -2.44 15.40 -2.32
CA SER A 498 -1.69 15.88 -1.18
C SER A 498 -2.27 15.30 0.09
N GLU A 499 -1.40 14.97 1.01
CA GLU A 499 -1.72 14.48 2.34
C GLU A 499 -0.75 15.08 3.34
N TYR A 500 -1.21 15.33 4.56
CA TYR A 500 -0.43 15.89 5.64
C TYR A 500 -0.76 15.15 6.93
N ALA A 501 0.23 14.90 7.76
CA ALA A 501 0.06 14.34 9.10
C ALA A 501 0.77 15.24 10.11
N TYR A 502 0.08 15.53 11.20
CA TYR A 502 0.62 16.24 12.34
C TYR A 502 0.51 15.36 13.58
N GLU A 503 1.63 15.21 14.29
CA GLU A 503 1.77 14.34 15.46
C GLU A 503 2.11 15.14 16.69
N TRP A 504 1.47 14.78 17.80
CA TRP A 504 1.79 15.28 19.13
C TRP A 504 1.59 14.16 20.17
N ASN A 505 2.24 14.27 21.30
CA ASN A 505 2.06 13.33 22.40
C ASN A 505 1.42 14.03 23.61
N ARG A 506 0.55 13.31 24.34
CA ARG A 506 -0.12 13.85 25.53
C ARG A 506 0.79 13.91 26.75
N ASN A 507 1.87 13.13 26.77
CA ASN A 507 2.70 12.90 27.94
C ASN A 507 3.98 13.74 27.93
N PHE A 508 4.48 14.15 26.75
CA PHE A 508 5.67 14.98 26.59
C PHE A 508 5.53 15.93 25.39
N SER A 509 6.46 16.87 25.27
CA SER A 509 6.45 17.83 24.17
C SER A 509 6.88 17.19 22.86
N MET A 510 5.94 16.99 21.94
CA MET A 510 6.17 16.46 20.61
C MET A 510 5.46 17.33 19.56
N ASN A 511 6.12 17.59 18.43
CA ASN A 511 5.63 18.42 17.33
C ASN A 511 6.22 17.89 16.02
N ALA A 512 5.79 16.70 15.60
CA ALA A 512 6.30 16.07 14.41
C ALA A 512 5.28 16.19 13.24
N GLN A 513 5.77 16.16 12.02
CA GLN A 513 4.92 16.35 10.86
C GLN A 513 5.49 15.69 9.62
N ALA A 514 4.58 15.24 8.77
CA ALA A 514 4.91 14.74 7.45
C ALA A 514 3.86 15.15 6.42
N GLY A 515 4.23 15.09 5.16
CA GLY A 515 3.27 15.33 4.10
C GLY A 515 3.88 15.26 2.72
N TYR A 516 3.02 15.26 1.72
CA TYR A 516 3.46 15.25 0.33
C TYR A 516 2.55 16.08 -0.57
N ILE A 517 3.12 16.46 -1.70
CA ILE A 517 2.40 16.94 -2.88
C ILE A 517 2.82 16.07 -4.06
N TRP A 518 1.85 15.52 -4.77
CA TRP A 518 2.05 14.67 -5.93
C TRP A 518 1.21 15.20 -7.09
N LEU A 519 1.88 15.69 -8.12
CA LEU A 519 1.28 16.22 -9.33
C LEU A 519 1.62 15.31 -10.50
N GLY A 520 0.63 14.97 -11.32
CA GLY A 520 0.85 14.13 -12.47
C GLY A 520 -0.06 14.45 -13.65
N TYR A 521 0.38 14.03 -14.83
CA TYR A 521 -0.38 14.12 -16.06
C TYR A 521 -0.39 12.77 -16.78
N SER A 522 -1.59 12.30 -17.14
CA SER A 522 -1.82 11.05 -17.85
C SER A 522 -2.34 11.33 -19.26
N PHE A 523 -1.64 10.86 -20.29
CA PHE A 523 -2.04 10.99 -21.70
C PHE A 523 -3.07 9.93 -22.04
N LEU A 524 -4.34 10.17 -21.75
CA LEU A 524 -5.42 9.18 -21.80
C LEU A 524 -5.68 8.64 -23.19
N ASN A 525 -5.51 9.47 -24.23
CA ASN A 525 -5.87 9.19 -25.61
C ASN A 525 -4.66 8.83 -26.51
N THR A 526 -3.53 8.45 -25.92
CA THR A 526 -2.32 8.08 -26.66
C THR A 526 -2.03 6.58 -26.52
N ALA A 527 -1.29 6.02 -27.50
CA ALA A 527 -0.82 4.64 -27.40
C ALA A 527 0.02 4.45 -26.14
N TRP A 528 -0.14 3.31 -25.45
CA TRP A 528 0.52 2.95 -24.19
C TRP A 528 0.19 3.86 -23.01
N ARG A 529 -0.64 4.90 -23.19
CA ARG A 529 -1.12 5.81 -22.15
C ARG A 529 -0.03 6.24 -21.17
N PRO A 530 1.03 6.90 -21.67
CA PRO A 530 2.11 7.34 -20.81
C PRO A 530 1.59 8.31 -19.74
N SER A 531 2.20 8.27 -18.56
CA SER A 531 1.98 9.25 -17.52
C SER A 531 3.31 9.71 -16.93
N PHE A 532 3.36 10.99 -16.58
CA PHE A 532 4.48 11.59 -15.85
C PHE A 532 3.96 12.14 -14.55
N SER A 533 4.71 11.94 -13.48
CA SER A 533 4.39 12.56 -12.21
C SER A 533 5.65 12.98 -11.46
N TYR A 534 5.46 13.98 -10.60
CA TYR A 534 6.45 14.44 -9.65
C TYR A 534 5.84 14.47 -8.26
N ARG A 535 6.53 13.85 -7.30
CA ARG A 535 6.18 13.89 -5.90
C ARG A 535 7.32 14.47 -5.08
N PHE A 536 6.99 15.46 -4.26
CA PHE A 536 7.77 15.87 -3.13
C PHE A 536 7.11 15.32 -1.86
N ALA A 537 7.89 14.64 -1.02
CA ALA A 537 7.45 14.18 0.29
C ALA A 537 8.46 14.60 1.35
N GLY A 538 7.97 15.05 2.51
CA GLY A 538 8.79 15.46 3.63
C GLY A 538 8.30 14.82 4.92
N PHE A 539 9.24 14.33 5.73
CA PHE A 539 9.03 13.73 7.03
C PHE A 539 10.02 14.38 8.00
N SER A 540 9.52 15.06 9.01
CA SER A 540 10.37 15.84 9.92
C SER A 540 11.39 15.00 10.66
N GLY A 541 12.57 15.57 10.85
CA GLY A 541 13.61 15.12 11.76
C GLY A 541 13.56 15.85 13.10
N ASP A 542 14.39 15.45 14.03
CA ASP A 542 14.45 16.03 15.36
C ASP A 542 15.58 17.06 15.45
N ASP A 543 15.24 18.34 15.68
CA ASP A 543 16.22 19.42 15.86
C ASP A 543 16.76 19.37 17.31
N PRO A 544 18.04 19.05 17.52
CA PRO A 544 18.62 18.94 18.85
C PRO A 544 18.67 20.28 19.64
N HIS A 545 18.38 21.40 18.99
CA HIS A 545 18.36 22.73 19.60
C HIS A 545 16.98 23.11 20.14
N THR A 546 15.93 22.32 19.86
CA THR A 546 14.59 22.51 20.42
C THR A 546 14.40 21.68 21.70
N LYS A 547 13.28 21.91 22.39
CA LYS A 547 12.87 21.10 23.55
C LYS A 547 11.78 20.10 23.20
N SER A 548 11.26 20.18 22.00
CA SER A 548 10.19 19.35 21.50
C SER A 548 10.79 18.22 20.65
N TYR A 549 10.31 17.02 20.82
CA TYR A 549 10.63 15.94 19.88
C TYR A 549 9.92 16.19 18.55
N GLU A 550 10.66 16.24 17.46
CA GLU A 550 10.13 16.66 16.15
C GLU A 550 10.28 15.60 15.08
N ARG A 551 10.87 14.45 15.38
CA ARG A 551 11.01 13.34 14.43
C ARG A 551 9.66 12.67 14.19
N PHE A 552 9.25 12.59 12.94
CA PHE A 552 8.00 11.96 12.52
C PHE A 552 8.03 10.44 12.72
N ASP A 553 6.94 9.90 13.29
CA ASP A 553 6.70 8.47 13.42
C ASP A 553 5.82 7.99 12.25
N PRO A 554 6.30 7.16 11.33
CA PRO A 554 5.51 6.71 10.18
C PRO A 554 4.37 5.74 10.56
N LEU A 555 4.18 5.42 11.82
CA LEU A 555 3.22 4.44 12.35
C LEU A 555 3.38 3.06 11.69
N ARG A 556 2.39 2.61 10.92
CA ARG A 556 2.39 1.40 10.11
C ARG A 556 2.25 1.73 8.61
N GLY A 557 2.66 2.93 8.23
CA GLY A 557 2.76 3.39 6.86
C GLY A 557 4.21 3.51 6.43
N GLY A 558 4.41 3.91 5.22
CA GLY A 558 5.73 4.24 4.71
C GLY A 558 6.67 3.04 4.49
N GLY A 559 7.39 3.05 3.43
CA GLY A 559 8.32 1.96 3.11
C GLY A 559 7.72 0.84 2.27
N PHE A 560 6.46 0.97 1.79
CA PHE A 560 5.83 0.01 0.90
C PHE A 560 5.04 0.65 -0.22
N GLY A 561 4.98 -0.06 -1.33
CA GLY A 561 4.26 0.39 -2.49
C GLY A 561 4.72 1.77 -2.95
N ASP A 562 3.80 2.71 -3.12
CA ASP A 562 4.11 4.10 -3.49
C ASP A 562 4.94 4.85 -2.46
N TRP A 563 5.06 4.32 -1.22
CA TRP A 563 5.78 4.96 -0.13
C TRP A 563 7.20 4.43 0.09
N LEU A 564 7.65 3.48 -0.73
CA LEU A 564 9.09 3.21 -0.86
C LEU A 564 9.79 4.46 -1.41
N GLN A 565 10.83 4.88 -0.73
CA GLN A 565 11.70 5.96 -1.21
C GLN A 565 12.92 5.36 -1.94
N GLY A 566 12.65 4.57 -3.00
CA GLY A 566 13.61 3.69 -3.63
C GLY A 566 13.64 2.29 -2.99
N VAL A 567 14.07 1.26 -3.72
CA VAL A 567 14.10 -0.12 -3.22
C VAL A 567 15.32 -0.38 -2.30
N ASN A 568 16.42 0.32 -2.48
CA ASN A 568 17.61 0.20 -1.65
C ASN A 568 17.72 1.31 -0.60
N LEU A 569 17.42 2.55 -0.96
CA LEU A 569 17.45 3.65 0.00
C LEU A 569 16.46 3.45 1.14
N SER A 570 15.30 2.84 0.89
CA SER A 570 14.33 2.49 1.94
C SER A 570 14.84 1.43 2.92
N LYS A 571 15.87 0.66 2.56
CA LYS A 571 16.51 -0.32 3.46
C LYS A 571 17.36 0.35 4.53
N ILE A 572 17.81 1.56 4.30
CA ILE A 572 18.71 2.31 5.19
C ILE A 572 18.09 3.59 5.73
N TYR A 573 16.97 4.06 5.13
CA TYR A 573 16.33 5.30 5.52
C TYR A 573 14.81 5.15 5.47
N THR A 574 14.18 5.20 6.64
CA THR A 574 12.72 5.09 6.76
C THR A 574 12.03 6.41 6.38
N ASN A 575 10.70 6.42 6.29
CA ASN A 575 9.90 7.63 6.10
C ASN A 575 9.85 8.50 7.37
N SER A 576 11.03 8.87 7.87
CA SER A 576 11.26 9.65 9.06
C SER A 576 12.57 10.42 8.88
N ASN A 577 12.62 11.69 9.21
CA ASN A 577 13.80 12.56 8.99
C ASN A 577 14.27 12.59 7.52
N VAL A 578 13.36 12.57 6.55
CA VAL A 578 13.70 12.50 5.12
C VAL A 578 12.87 13.45 4.26
N LEU A 579 13.54 14.06 3.29
CA LEU A 579 12.97 14.82 2.19
C LEU A 579 13.21 14.05 0.91
N SER A 580 12.17 13.70 0.18
CA SER A 580 12.23 12.87 -1.01
C SER A 580 11.64 13.55 -2.23
N HIS A 581 12.39 13.54 -3.31
CA HIS A 581 11.94 13.90 -4.65
C HIS A 581 11.80 12.63 -5.48
N ARG A 582 10.63 12.39 -6.07
CA ARG A 582 10.38 11.29 -7.00
C ARG A 582 9.89 11.83 -8.34
N LEU A 583 10.57 11.47 -9.41
CA LEU A 583 10.07 11.60 -10.77
C LEU A 583 9.65 10.22 -11.26
N GLU A 584 8.47 10.10 -11.80
CA GLU A 584 7.92 8.84 -12.27
C GLU A 584 7.44 8.95 -13.72
N PHE A 585 7.80 7.96 -14.51
CA PHE A 585 7.26 7.74 -15.85
C PHE A 585 6.65 6.35 -15.94
N LYS A 586 5.38 6.26 -16.28
CA LYS A 586 4.65 4.98 -16.45
C LYS A 586 4.13 4.84 -17.87
N VAL A 587 4.09 3.61 -18.36
CA VAL A 587 3.40 3.23 -19.60
C VAL A 587 2.63 1.93 -19.40
N ASN A 588 1.47 1.83 -20.04
CA ASN A 588 0.66 0.63 -20.11
C ASN A 588 0.56 0.16 -21.56
N PRO A 589 1.50 -0.67 -22.06
CA PRO A 589 1.44 -1.21 -23.41
C PRO A 589 0.18 -2.04 -23.66
N SER A 590 -0.37 -2.63 -22.61
CA SER A 590 -1.68 -3.30 -22.59
C SER A 590 -2.30 -3.20 -21.20
N ASN A 591 -3.56 -3.59 -21.03
CA ASN A 591 -4.20 -3.70 -19.71
C ASN A 591 -3.63 -4.84 -18.82
N ARG A 592 -2.67 -5.61 -19.34
CA ARG A 592 -1.96 -6.68 -18.62
C ARG A 592 -0.51 -6.35 -18.32
N LEU A 593 0.03 -5.26 -18.87
CA LEU A 593 1.44 -4.90 -18.69
C LEU A 593 1.57 -3.44 -18.32
N LEU A 594 2.26 -3.19 -17.21
CA LEU A 594 2.68 -1.88 -16.74
C LEU A 594 4.20 -1.86 -16.65
N LEU A 595 4.80 -0.81 -17.13
CA LEU A 595 6.22 -0.49 -16.96
C LEU A 595 6.32 0.87 -16.27
N SER A 596 7.14 0.97 -15.22
CA SER A 596 7.43 2.21 -14.51
C SER A 596 8.92 2.44 -14.43
N LEU A 597 9.34 3.66 -14.66
CA LEU A 597 10.69 4.14 -14.42
C LEU A 597 10.62 5.28 -13.40
N ASP A 598 11.28 5.10 -12.28
CA ASP A 598 11.29 6.05 -11.17
C ASP A 598 12.71 6.54 -10.92
N TYR A 599 12.84 7.82 -10.60
CA TYR A 599 14.07 8.41 -10.11
C TYR A 599 13.81 9.05 -8.76
N PHE A 600 14.57 8.65 -7.76
CA PHE A 600 14.52 9.18 -6.40
C PHE A 600 15.78 9.99 -6.09
N TYR A 601 15.60 11.08 -5.36
CA TYR A 601 16.69 11.84 -4.75
C TYR A 601 16.30 12.20 -3.32
N LEU A 602 17.10 11.73 -2.35
CA LEU A 602 16.80 11.83 -0.92
C LEU A 602 17.78 12.73 -0.20
N PHE A 603 17.22 13.50 0.73
CA PHE A 603 17.95 14.32 1.70
C PHE A 603 17.43 14.03 3.11
N THR A 604 18.28 14.18 4.12
CA THR A 604 17.83 14.23 5.51
C THR A 604 17.27 15.62 5.85
N ASP A 605 16.21 15.68 6.66
CA ASP A 605 15.69 16.96 7.18
C ASP A 605 16.60 17.54 8.23
N GLN A 606 17.10 16.72 9.19
CA GLN A 606 18.03 17.10 10.22
C GLN A 606 19.29 16.24 10.15
N LEU A 607 20.45 16.79 10.53
CA LEU A 607 21.69 16.04 10.62
C LEU A 607 21.71 15.08 11.82
N ASN A 608 20.97 15.40 12.88
CA ASN A 608 20.66 14.49 13.97
C ASN A 608 19.66 13.45 13.48
N ASN A 609 20.06 12.19 13.44
CA ASN A 609 19.21 11.08 12.98
C ASN A 609 19.14 9.96 14.04
N LEU A 610 19.17 10.33 15.32
CA LEU A 610 18.93 9.40 16.41
C LEU A 610 17.55 8.75 16.27
N GLY A 611 17.47 7.43 16.50
CA GLY A 611 16.28 6.62 16.21
C GLY A 611 16.19 6.14 14.75
N GLY A 612 17.14 6.48 13.89
CA GLY A 612 17.35 5.84 12.59
C GLY A 612 18.39 4.72 12.68
N VAL A 613 18.93 4.32 11.52
CA VAL A 613 19.99 3.31 11.45
C VAL A 613 21.21 3.77 12.23
N PRO A 614 21.79 2.95 13.11
CA PRO A 614 22.88 3.37 14.01
C PRO A 614 24.08 3.99 13.26
N ALA A 615 24.49 3.44 12.12
CA ALA A 615 25.57 3.99 11.30
C ALA A 615 25.29 5.41 10.80
N LEU A 616 24.04 5.80 10.68
CA LEU A 616 23.59 7.09 10.17
C LEU A 616 23.02 7.99 11.27
N SER A 617 23.27 7.74 12.56
CA SER A 617 22.68 8.48 13.66
C SER A 617 23.12 9.96 13.72
N ASN A 618 24.36 10.26 13.29
CA ASN A 618 24.90 11.62 13.24
C ASN A 618 25.50 11.83 11.85
N LEU A 619 24.86 12.67 11.05
CA LEU A 619 25.25 12.92 9.68
C LEU A 619 26.08 14.19 9.56
N GLU A 620 27.06 14.20 8.66
CA GLU A 620 27.88 15.38 8.31
C GLU A 620 27.34 16.11 7.07
N SER A 621 26.46 15.45 6.29
CA SER A 621 25.83 16.00 5.09
C SER A 621 24.34 15.64 5.04
N ARG A 622 23.55 16.48 4.36
CA ARG A 622 22.12 16.21 4.16
C ARG A 622 21.84 15.32 2.96
N SER A 623 22.75 15.17 2.02
CA SER A 623 22.51 14.46 0.77
C SER A 623 22.69 12.96 0.97
N ILE A 624 21.58 12.20 1.02
CA ILE A 624 21.55 10.75 1.31
C ILE A 624 21.98 9.95 0.09
N GLY A 625 21.25 10.05 -1.02
CA GLY A 625 21.52 9.24 -2.20
C GLY A 625 20.51 9.44 -3.32
N GLN A 626 20.78 8.73 -4.42
CA GLN A 626 19.93 8.74 -5.61
C GLN A 626 19.66 7.30 -6.04
N GLU A 627 18.47 7.04 -6.56
CA GLU A 627 18.11 5.72 -7.04
C GLU A 627 17.31 5.79 -8.34
N LEU A 628 17.69 4.97 -9.31
CA LEU A 628 16.93 4.71 -10.52
C LEU A 628 16.28 3.34 -10.39
N LEU A 629 14.95 3.27 -10.54
CA LEU A 629 14.16 2.07 -10.34
C LEU A 629 13.31 1.79 -11.58
N LEU A 630 13.46 0.60 -12.15
CA LEU A 630 12.59 0.07 -13.21
C LEU A 630 11.71 -1.03 -12.63
N THR A 631 10.39 -0.86 -12.75
CA THR A 631 9.40 -1.86 -12.32
C THR A 631 8.60 -2.36 -13.51
N THR A 632 8.44 -3.68 -13.59
CA THR A 632 7.58 -4.36 -14.56
C THR A 632 6.52 -5.13 -13.80
N ARG A 633 5.24 -4.92 -14.15
CA ARG A 633 4.12 -5.70 -13.62
C ARG A 633 3.34 -6.30 -14.78
N TRP A 634 3.22 -7.62 -14.78
CA TRP A 634 2.58 -8.36 -15.86
C TRP A 634 1.54 -9.34 -15.32
N SER A 635 0.27 -9.02 -15.53
CA SER A 635 -0.87 -9.93 -15.27
C SER A 635 -0.92 -10.99 -16.37
N ILE A 636 -0.16 -12.08 -16.19
CA ILE A 636 -0.04 -13.17 -17.18
C ILE A 636 -1.40 -13.79 -17.41
N SER A 637 -2.10 -14.11 -16.36
CA SER A 637 -3.48 -14.58 -16.38
C SER A 637 -4.31 -13.89 -15.33
N SER A 638 -5.55 -14.29 -15.05
CA SER A 638 -6.39 -13.88 -13.95
C SER A 638 -6.00 -14.56 -12.60
N SER A 639 -5.04 -15.54 -12.43
CA SER A 639 -4.47 -16.11 -11.19
C SER A 639 -2.93 -16.05 -11.13
N LEU A 640 -2.29 -15.32 -12.05
CA LEU A 640 -0.83 -15.35 -12.11
C LEU A 640 -0.28 -13.98 -12.51
N VAL A 641 0.54 -13.41 -11.66
CA VAL A 641 1.19 -12.12 -11.91
C VAL A 641 2.68 -12.20 -11.69
N PHE A 642 3.39 -11.64 -12.63
CA PHE A 642 4.83 -11.43 -12.54
C PHE A 642 5.13 -9.97 -12.14
N VAL A 643 6.06 -9.80 -11.20
CA VAL A 643 6.65 -8.52 -10.82
C VAL A 643 8.15 -8.61 -10.98
N GLY A 644 8.73 -7.71 -11.76
CA GLY A 644 10.16 -7.56 -11.94
C GLY A 644 10.61 -6.18 -11.49
N VAL A 645 11.70 -6.10 -10.74
CA VAL A 645 12.29 -4.85 -10.26
C VAL A 645 13.78 -4.84 -10.54
N ALA A 646 14.29 -3.71 -11.06
CA ALA A 646 15.71 -3.45 -11.19
C ALA A 646 16.01 -2.06 -10.61
N GLY A 647 16.81 -2.00 -9.55
CA GLY A 647 17.20 -0.78 -8.86
C GLY A 647 18.70 -0.55 -8.93
N LEU A 648 19.12 0.68 -9.22
CA LEU A 648 20.52 1.10 -9.17
C LEU A 648 20.62 2.33 -8.29
N THR A 649 21.38 2.22 -7.20
CA THR A 649 21.42 3.20 -6.13
C THR A 649 22.84 3.73 -5.96
N PHE A 650 22.97 5.04 -5.87
CA PHE A 650 24.22 5.75 -5.65
C PHE A 650 24.18 6.44 -4.29
N PRO A 651 25.11 6.14 -3.36
CA PRO A 651 25.21 6.86 -2.10
C PRO A 651 25.78 8.25 -2.36
N ASN A 652 25.31 9.23 -1.58
CA ASN A 652 25.87 10.58 -1.55
C ASN A 652 26.61 10.82 -0.22
N ASP A 653 27.01 12.06 0.03
CA ASP A 653 27.92 12.42 1.15
C ASP A 653 27.40 12.01 2.53
N ALA A 654 26.08 12.00 2.77
CA ALA A 654 25.54 11.58 4.05
C ALA A 654 25.90 10.12 4.39
N ILE A 655 25.90 9.24 3.38
CA ILE A 655 26.30 7.84 3.52
C ILE A 655 27.82 7.70 3.44
N ASN A 656 28.44 8.33 2.41
CA ASN A 656 29.88 8.19 2.15
C ASN A 656 30.75 8.66 3.32
N LEU A 657 30.29 9.64 4.09
CA LEU A 657 31.02 10.17 5.26
C LEU A 657 30.72 9.38 6.56
N ALA A 658 29.60 8.67 6.60
CA ALA A 658 29.18 7.91 7.78
C ALA A 658 29.78 6.50 7.85
N VAL A 659 30.09 5.89 6.69
CA VAL A 659 30.61 4.52 6.63
C VAL A 659 32.13 4.47 6.69
N THR A 660 32.69 3.34 7.15
CA THR A 660 34.13 3.18 7.42
C THR A 660 34.96 2.75 6.19
N GLY A 661 34.35 2.54 5.05
CA GLY A 661 35.00 2.04 3.83
C GLY A 661 34.72 2.88 2.59
N ASN A 662 35.13 2.36 1.45
CA ASN A 662 34.75 2.90 0.14
C ASN A 662 33.34 2.36 -0.19
N THR A 663 32.46 3.23 -0.66
CA THR A 663 31.15 2.85 -1.11
C THR A 663 31.12 2.50 -2.59
N ASN A 664 30.32 1.51 -2.95
CA ASN A 664 30.04 1.12 -4.34
C ASN A 664 28.55 1.28 -4.65
N PRO A 665 28.14 1.53 -5.88
CA PRO A 665 26.74 1.52 -6.24
C PRO A 665 26.07 0.17 -5.91
N TRP A 666 24.85 0.24 -5.34
CA TRP A 666 24.07 -0.94 -5.00
C TRP A 666 23.10 -1.28 -6.13
N LEU A 667 23.26 -2.45 -6.75
CA LEU A 667 22.34 -2.97 -7.77
C LEU A 667 21.44 -4.03 -7.16
N THR A 668 20.13 -3.90 -7.36
CA THR A 668 19.11 -4.88 -6.97
C THR A 668 18.37 -5.39 -8.20
N LEU A 669 18.20 -6.70 -8.29
CA LEU A 669 17.33 -7.37 -9.25
C LEU A 669 16.36 -8.28 -8.50
N GLN A 670 15.06 -8.16 -8.78
CA GLN A 670 14.02 -8.94 -8.15
C GLN A 670 13.05 -9.47 -9.19
N MET A 671 12.70 -10.74 -9.09
CA MET A 671 11.72 -11.41 -9.93
C MET A 671 10.79 -12.21 -9.05
N SER A 672 9.51 -11.88 -9.07
CA SER A 672 8.49 -12.54 -8.25
C SER A 672 7.31 -12.98 -9.11
N LEU A 673 6.76 -14.13 -8.80
CA LEU A 673 5.58 -14.69 -9.42
C LEU A 673 4.56 -14.98 -8.31
N PHE A 674 3.39 -14.36 -8.42
CA PHE A 674 2.31 -14.51 -7.44
C PHE A 674 1.16 -15.30 -8.04
N LEU A 675 0.58 -16.17 -7.23
CA LEU A 675 -0.59 -16.98 -7.53
C LEU A 675 -1.70 -16.65 -6.52
N GLY A 676 -2.99 -16.70 -6.94
CA GLY A 676 -4.08 -16.63 -6.00
C GLY A 676 -5.46 -16.93 -6.59
N PHE A 677 -6.31 -17.49 -5.80
CA PHE A 677 -7.65 -17.91 -6.12
C PHE A 677 -8.66 -17.52 -5.04
#